data_0e64dda52b74c0b4ab0933c77cbfbec2
#
_entry.id   0e64dda52b74c0b4ab0933c77cbfbec2
#
_cell.length_a   1.000
_cell.length_b   1.000
_cell.length_c   1.000
_cell.angle_alpha   90.00
_cell.angle_beta   90.00
_cell.angle_gamma   90.00
#
_symmetry.space_group_name_H-M   'P 1'
#
loop_
_entity.id
_entity.type
_entity.pdbx_description
1 polymer ?
#
loop_
_entity_poly.entity_id
_entity_poly.type
_entity_poly.pdbx_seq_one_letter_code
_entity_poly.pdbx_strand_id
1 'polypeptide(L)'
;MNQLYWYHSVHSSKDIPSVIRHFKLIFDLTLFKTCSGVAVHLNSAAMDSRTKFVLLWMLLSSTSTGIKLDGNGYVDVIIAIGAKVPQDDRLIDIIKDMVTEGSVYLYEALDKKVYFKEATILVPSHWKSKNVTKARTESFEKAKIRIDNANSTYGDQPYTKQYGECGTMAEYIHFTPEYLLNDAVIQLYGLRGRVFVHEWAHLRWGVYDEYNKEKPFYHSNGRIEATRCSKNIEGQFYEVTAGGSLQPCHIDPQTSLPTDKCKFFPDRNQNTNSSLMSLPSLDSVSTFCRKNEHNNKAPNLQNEKCDNKATWTVIFEDSVDKDALQTLKPLESPLPPPSFKVVQRAQRVVCLILDVSGSMAGARILQQRQAATHFLRYIIEDQASVGIVTFSTYASTLRSLTIIDSDITRETLVQLLPKRASGSTNMCLGLSQGLQVLQKDNGDVLGDEIIFLTDGQATDNIAGCAPSAIQSGAIISTIAFSNSAAQALTEMADKTGGIFFIAKDDMISNQLMDAFASLTLSTGDYTNEPVQLESVGARTSDWFNGTVSVDQTVGNKTSFVIIYEIRFPSIYIQSPSGSIYTQTNMSHDGLLKTVTLNIPGTAEPGDWKYSIQTTSNQAFTITVTSQAAHDDVPPIIVKTHMNQQFSDGTKPMTVFAEVSQNYRPVINAEVWATLESETGSEHTLQLLDNGAGADAFQGDGIYSRYFTKIVNGRNSLKVRVKNQGGQTRFAVQKNSGAPYVPGYVVNVQLNPPKPPVSEEPLEVGNFTRTATGESFEVKLSGTPPPNFPPNRITDLSAEIQEDTVSIITKIIMKYFIIRWSFDLDMLRNSFSNGHVVNTAAVSPHEAGSVEQHSFNLSFPIQNGTTLFFAVQSEDEQNAKSETSNIAQASKILHGPKPPGVSNPGMNLTVLVISLCVVIMVICFIVAVTAWAVRRRNRFV
;
A
#
# COMPACT_ATOMS: atom_id res chain seq x y z
N MET A 1 48.87 3.44 22.23
CA MET A 1 49.60 4.59 21.66
C MET A 1 49.90 4.43 20.16
N ASN A 2 49.29 3.49 19.45
CA ASN A 2 49.57 3.22 18.04
C ASN A 2 48.34 3.50 17.09
N GLN A 3 47.33 4.21 17.57
CA GLN A 3 46.16 4.60 16.74
C GLN A 3 46.06 6.08 16.45
N LEU A 4 46.94 6.92 16.99
CA LEU A 4 46.89 8.38 16.78
C LEU A 4 47.80 8.90 15.66
N TYR A 5 48.60 8.03 15.03
CA TYR A 5 49.53 8.44 13.97
C TYR A 5 48.93 8.38 12.54
N TRP A 6 47.74 7.86 12.35
CA TRP A 6 47.16 7.71 11.01
C TRP A 6 46.26 8.91 10.58
N TYR A 7 45.88 9.76 11.52
CA TYR A 7 44.94 10.87 11.23
C TYR A 7 45.65 12.16 10.79
N HIS A 8 46.97 12.25 10.94
CA HIS A 8 47.74 13.47 10.58
C HIS A 8 48.44 13.44 9.22
N SER A 9 48.43 12.35 8.49
CA SER A 9 49.06 12.26 7.17
C SER A 9 48.15 12.51 5.97
N VAL A 10 46.87 12.75 6.19
CA VAL A 10 45.89 12.99 5.08
C VAL A 10 45.69 14.47 4.78
N HIS A 11 46.25 15.38 5.58
CA HIS A 11 46.00 16.82 5.41
C HIS A 11 47.03 17.57 4.55
N SER A 12 47.89 16.90 3.84
CA SER A 12 48.87 17.57 2.96
C SER A 12 49.06 16.89 1.61
N SER A 13 48.01 16.48 0.93
CA SER A 13 48.15 16.04 -0.45
C SER A 13 47.46 16.96 -1.40
N LYS A 14 48.21 17.70 -2.19
CA LYS A 14 47.79 18.47 -3.35
C LYS A 14 47.37 17.57 -4.52
N ASP A 15 47.21 16.24 -4.31
CA ASP A 15 47.00 15.25 -5.37
C ASP A 15 45.54 14.85 -5.56
N ILE A 16 44.59 15.31 -4.70
CA ILE A 16 43.18 15.04 -4.84
C ILE A 16 42.59 15.56 -6.17
N PRO A 17 42.99 16.76 -6.69
CA PRO A 17 42.52 17.24 -7.98
C PRO A 17 42.99 16.41 -9.17
N SER A 18 44.16 15.76 -9.08
CA SER A 18 44.69 14.97 -10.20
C SER A 18 43.99 13.61 -10.34
N VAL A 19 43.64 12.99 -9.21
CA VAL A 19 42.88 11.74 -9.18
C VAL A 19 41.46 11.93 -9.74
N ILE A 20 40.81 13.02 -9.37
CA ILE A 20 39.47 13.35 -9.90
C ILE A 20 39.52 13.69 -11.40
N ARG A 21 40.57 14.39 -11.87
CA ARG A 21 40.75 14.64 -13.31
C ARG A 21 41.00 13.35 -14.10
N HIS A 22 41.77 12.40 -13.56
CA HIS A 22 41.99 11.10 -14.20
C HIS A 22 40.71 10.27 -14.27
N PHE A 23 39.90 10.29 -13.19
CA PHE A 23 38.60 9.62 -13.17
C PHE A 23 37.63 10.20 -14.22
N LYS A 24 37.56 11.53 -14.32
CA LYS A 24 36.71 12.20 -15.31
C LYS A 24 37.19 11.92 -16.75
N LEU A 25 38.51 11.86 -16.99
CA LEU A 25 39.03 11.55 -18.29
C LEU A 25 38.80 10.10 -18.74
N ILE A 26 38.84 9.16 -17.76
CA ILE A 26 38.55 7.74 -18.04
C ILE A 26 37.05 7.52 -18.30
N PHE A 27 36.19 8.24 -17.60
CA PHE A 27 34.72 8.18 -17.80
C PHE A 27 34.33 8.77 -19.17
N ASP A 28 34.87 9.93 -19.51
CA ASP A 28 34.63 10.57 -20.81
C ASP A 28 35.19 9.74 -21.99
N LEU A 29 36.31 9.07 -21.83
CA LEU A 29 36.90 8.19 -22.86
C LEU A 29 36.12 6.87 -23.04
N THR A 30 35.48 6.35 -22.00
CA THR A 30 34.69 5.12 -22.07
C THR A 30 33.33 5.37 -22.70
N LEU A 31 32.68 6.47 -22.38
CA LEU A 31 31.41 6.88 -23.02
C LEU A 31 31.59 7.21 -24.51
N PHE A 32 32.70 7.86 -24.90
CA PHE A 32 32.95 8.19 -26.29
C PHE A 32 33.33 6.97 -27.16
N LYS A 33 33.81 5.88 -26.58
CA LYS A 33 34.19 4.66 -27.31
C LYS A 33 33.05 3.65 -27.48
N THR A 34 32.02 3.67 -26.64
CA THR A 34 30.83 2.84 -26.78
C THR A 34 29.94 3.29 -27.94
N CYS A 35 30.01 4.55 -28.33
CA CYS A 35 29.29 5.06 -29.53
C CYS A 35 29.95 4.72 -30.86
N SER A 36 31.20 4.21 -30.91
CA SER A 36 31.94 3.96 -32.17
C SER A 36 32.17 2.48 -32.50
N GLY A 37 31.49 1.55 -31.82
CA GLY A 37 31.44 0.13 -32.25
C GLY A 37 32.77 -0.64 -32.21
N VAL A 38 33.80 -0.17 -31.47
CA VAL A 38 35.07 -0.88 -31.31
C VAL A 38 35.19 -1.44 -29.91
N ALA A 39 35.07 -2.74 -29.76
CA ALA A 39 35.33 -3.46 -28.52
C ALA A 39 36.82 -3.37 -28.15
N VAL A 40 37.17 -2.57 -27.19
CA VAL A 40 38.51 -2.56 -26.58
C VAL A 40 38.52 -3.52 -25.40
N HIS A 41 39.23 -4.64 -25.55
CA HIS A 41 39.55 -5.51 -24.45
C HIS A 41 40.41 -4.78 -23.43
N LEU A 42 39.83 -4.33 -22.33
CA LEU A 42 40.53 -3.83 -21.18
C LEU A 42 41.25 -4.99 -20.48
N ASN A 43 42.57 -4.96 -20.48
CA ASN A 43 43.41 -5.96 -19.82
C ASN A 43 43.19 -5.85 -18.29
N SER A 44 42.44 -6.75 -17.71
CA SER A 44 41.98 -6.76 -16.29
C SER A 44 43.15 -6.94 -15.31
N ALA A 45 44.36 -7.17 -15.77
CA ALA A 45 45.52 -7.46 -14.94
C ALA A 45 46.21 -6.22 -14.33
N ALA A 46 45.87 -4.99 -14.76
CA ALA A 46 46.54 -3.76 -14.35
C ALA A 46 45.76 -2.90 -13.35
N MET A 47 44.59 -3.35 -12.89
CA MET A 47 43.78 -2.57 -11.93
C MET A 47 43.92 -3.14 -10.51
N ASP A 48 44.20 -2.25 -9.54
CA ASP A 48 44.24 -2.60 -8.13
C ASP A 48 42.86 -3.13 -7.63
N SER A 49 42.92 -4.06 -6.68
CA SER A 49 41.73 -4.71 -6.12
C SER A 49 40.67 -3.72 -5.56
N ARG A 50 41.15 -2.58 -5.02
CA ARG A 50 40.29 -1.50 -4.53
C ARG A 50 39.53 -0.78 -5.63
N THR A 51 40.18 -0.55 -6.76
CA THR A 51 39.59 0.10 -7.92
C THR A 51 38.57 -0.83 -8.61
N LYS A 52 38.86 -2.14 -8.65
CA LYS A 52 37.90 -3.17 -9.10
C LYS A 52 36.70 -3.26 -8.17
N PHE A 53 36.91 -3.16 -6.85
CA PHE A 53 35.84 -3.18 -5.86
C PHE A 53 34.94 -1.94 -5.95
N VAL A 54 35.52 -0.74 -6.12
CA VAL A 54 34.78 0.51 -6.30
C VAL A 54 34.01 0.53 -7.62
N LEU A 55 34.61 0.04 -8.72
CA LEU A 55 33.91 -0.10 -10.00
C LEU A 55 32.81 -1.16 -9.96
N LEU A 56 33.04 -2.27 -9.30
CA LEU A 56 32.06 -3.30 -9.05
C LEU A 56 30.94 -2.78 -8.12
N TRP A 57 31.29 -2.01 -7.10
CA TRP A 57 30.32 -1.37 -6.20
C TRP A 57 29.48 -0.31 -6.93
N MET A 58 30.09 0.52 -7.81
CA MET A 58 29.36 1.46 -8.67
C MET A 58 28.47 0.76 -9.72
N LEU A 59 28.88 -0.39 -10.23
CA LEU A 59 28.08 -1.20 -11.15
C LEU A 59 26.97 -1.98 -10.43
N LEU A 60 27.17 -2.29 -9.14
CA LEU A 60 26.23 -3.04 -8.31
C LEU A 60 25.20 -2.12 -7.60
N SER A 61 25.48 -0.82 -7.49
CA SER A 61 24.58 0.13 -6.84
C SER A 61 23.41 0.63 -7.69
N SER A 62 23.18 0.08 -8.87
CA SER A 62 22.20 0.62 -9.83
C SER A 62 21.10 -0.35 -10.29
N THR A 63 20.62 -1.26 -9.45
CA THR A 63 19.46 -2.09 -9.78
C THR A 63 18.39 -2.09 -8.70
N SER A 64 17.90 -0.90 -8.34
CA SER A 64 16.60 -0.76 -7.72
C SER A 64 15.52 -1.00 -8.79
N THR A 65 14.64 -1.95 -8.56
CA THR A 65 13.49 -2.29 -9.45
C THR A 65 12.35 -1.29 -9.31
N GLY A 66 12.60 0.00 -9.52
CA GLY A 66 11.57 1.04 -9.38
C GLY A 66 11.81 2.18 -10.36
N ILE A 67 10.85 3.09 -10.45
CA ILE A 67 10.95 4.32 -11.24
C ILE A 67 12.24 5.06 -10.92
N LYS A 68 13.05 5.34 -11.93
CA LYS A 68 14.35 6.01 -11.80
C LYS A 68 14.39 7.31 -12.58
N LEU A 69 15.21 8.22 -12.12
CA LEU A 69 15.53 9.44 -12.85
C LEU A 69 16.92 9.26 -13.50
N ASP A 70 16.94 9.08 -14.82
CA ASP A 70 18.15 8.95 -15.64
C ASP A 70 18.41 10.27 -16.37
N GLY A 71 19.36 11.02 -15.86
CA GLY A 71 19.54 12.43 -16.23
C GLY A 71 18.28 13.22 -15.91
N ASN A 72 17.69 13.87 -16.90
CA ASN A 72 16.44 14.63 -16.76
C ASN A 72 15.18 13.78 -17.02
N GLY A 73 15.30 12.49 -17.35
CA GLY A 73 14.17 11.67 -17.79
C GLY A 73 13.80 10.57 -16.82
N TYR A 74 12.51 10.43 -16.51
CA TYR A 74 12.00 9.27 -15.80
C TYR A 74 12.01 8.04 -16.70
N VAL A 75 12.56 6.94 -16.20
CA VAL A 75 12.61 5.61 -16.84
C VAL A 75 12.05 4.55 -15.90
N ASP A 76 11.89 3.33 -16.42
CA ASP A 76 11.29 2.19 -15.68
C ASP A 76 9.84 2.47 -15.20
N VAL A 77 9.11 3.33 -15.93
CA VAL A 77 7.70 3.62 -15.65
C VAL A 77 6.84 2.51 -16.25
N ILE A 78 6.30 1.64 -15.40
CA ILE A 78 5.43 0.53 -15.81
C ILE A 78 3.97 0.94 -15.67
N ILE A 79 3.21 0.81 -16.78
CA ILE A 79 1.76 1.02 -16.85
C ILE A 79 1.13 -0.31 -17.20
N ALA A 80 0.36 -0.91 -16.29
CA ALA A 80 -0.22 -2.22 -16.50
C ALA A 80 -1.73 -2.14 -16.69
N ILE A 81 -2.24 -2.87 -17.67
CA ILE A 81 -3.66 -3.06 -17.89
C ILE A 81 -4.10 -4.34 -17.18
N GLY A 82 -5.16 -4.25 -16.37
CA GLY A 82 -5.70 -5.34 -15.57
C GLY A 82 -6.24 -6.50 -16.42
N ALA A 83 -6.10 -7.71 -15.92
CA ALA A 83 -6.48 -8.94 -16.64
C ALA A 83 -7.98 -9.03 -16.94
N LYS A 84 -8.84 -8.33 -16.21
CA LYS A 84 -10.30 -8.29 -16.47
C LYS A 84 -10.74 -7.15 -17.40
N VAL A 85 -9.81 -6.31 -17.83
CA VAL A 85 -10.11 -5.23 -18.79
C VAL A 85 -10.31 -5.84 -20.18
N PRO A 86 -11.46 -5.61 -20.83
CA PRO A 86 -11.70 -6.08 -22.17
C PRO A 86 -10.69 -5.51 -23.18
N GLN A 87 -10.34 -6.30 -24.21
CA GLN A 87 -9.41 -5.84 -25.21
C GLN A 87 -9.98 -4.64 -25.98
N ASP A 88 -9.24 -3.53 -25.92
CA ASP A 88 -9.45 -2.36 -26.75
C ASP A 88 -8.08 -1.76 -27.12
N ASP A 89 -7.67 -1.93 -28.37
CA ASP A 89 -6.35 -1.48 -28.82
C ASP A 89 -6.18 0.05 -28.78
N ARG A 90 -7.30 0.82 -28.79
CA ARG A 90 -7.27 2.28 -28.62
C ARG A 90 -6.68 2.68 -27.26
N LEU A 91 -6.86 1.83 -26.25
CA LEU A 91 -6.38 2.10 -24.90
C LEU A 91 -4.85 2.25 -24.87
N ILE A 92 -4.12 1.43 -25.66
CA ILE A 92 -2.66 1.53 -25.77
C ILE A 92 -2.23 2.89 -26.31
N ASP A 93 -2.90 3.37 -27.35
CA ASP A 93 -2.54 4.66 -27.96
C ASP A 93 -2.91 5.83 -27.06
N ILE A 94 -4.06 5.78 -26.42
CA ILE A 94 -4.48 6.80 -25.42
C ILE A 94 -3.53 6.86 -24.22
N ILE A 95 -3.02 5.72 -23.77
CA ILE A 95 -1.99 5.69 -22.69
C ILE A 95 -0.72 6.40 -23.17
N LYS A 96 -0.26 6.15 -24.41
CA LYS A 96 0.91 6.85 -24.98
C LYS A 96 0.67 8.34 -25.09
N ASP A 97 -0.51 8.75 -25.54
CA ASP A 97 -0.90 10.15 -25.62
C ASP A 97 -0.93 10.81 -24.24
N MET A 98 -1.54 10.16 -23.25
CA MET A 98 -1.58 10.64 -21.87
C MET A 98 -0.17 10.87 -21.30
N VAL A 99 0.75 9.92 -21.49
CA VAL A 99 2.14 10.06 -21.02
C VAL A 99 2.87 11.13 -21.78
N THR A 100 2.62 11.28 -23.08
CA THR A 100 3.26 12.30 -23.94
C THR A 100 2.80 13.70 -23.54
N GLU A 101 1.50 13.91 -23.40
CA GLU A 101 0.92 15.16 -22.89
C GLU A 101 1.41 15.47 -21.47
N GLY A 102 1.38 14.44 -20.60
CA GLY A 102 1.87 14.54 -19.23
C GLY A 102 3.37 14.89 -19.17
N SER A 103 4.17 14.40 -20.14
CA SER A 103 5.60 14.73 -20.21
C SER A 103 5.83 16.20 -20.50
N VAL A 104 5.07 16.78 -21.44
CA VAL A 104 5.12 18.22 -21.74
C VAL A 104 4.70 19.04 -20.52
N TYR A 105 3.61 18.62 -19.88
CA TYR A 105 3.07 19.33 -18.72
C TYR A 105 3.99 19.26 -17.50
N LEU A 106 4.58 18.09 -17.23
CA LEU A 106 5.58 17.89 -16.17
C LEU A 106 6.83 18.73 -16.40
N TYR A 107 7.30 18.78 -17.63
CA TYR A 107 8.46 19.57 -18.04
C TYR A 107 8.26 21.05 -17.73
N GLU A 108 7.11 21.62 -18.08
CA GLU A 108 6.78 23.01 -17.76
C GLU A 108 6.59 23.22 -16.24
N ALA A 109 5.93 22.26 -15.56
CA ALA A 109 5.62 22.35 -14.14
C ALA A 109 6.86 22.40 -13.24
N LEU A 110 7.99 21.82 -13.67
CA LEU A 110 9.25 21.75 -12.90
C LEU A 110 10.40 22.54 -13.56
N ASP A 111 10.10 23.71 -14.09
CA ASP A 111 11.09 24.63 -14.67
C ASP A 111 12.02 23.95 -15.69
N LYS A 112 11.45 23.09 -16.54
CA LYS A 112 12.14 22.36 -17.63
C LYS A 112 13.21 21.39 -17.17
N LYS A 113 13.09 20.87 -15.95
CA LYS A 113 14.11 20.00 -15.36
C LYS A 113 13.86 18.51 -15.62
N VAL A 114 12.61 18.05 -15.69
CA VAL A 114 12.30 16.64 -15.83
C VAL A 114 11.16 16.36 -16.80
N TYR A 115 11.15 15.14 -17.35
CA TYR A 115 10.15 14.65 -18.29
C TYR A 115 10.04 13.13 -18.22
N PHE A 116 9.02 12.53 -18.86
CA PHE A 116 8.93 11.08 -19.02
C PHE A 116 9.77 10.66 -20.25
N LYS A 117 10.83 9.89 -20.02
CA LYS A 117 11.75 9.45 -21.05
C LYS A 117 11.37 8.10 -21.64
N GLU A 118 10.97 7.16 -20.79
CA GLU A 118 10.59 5.81 -21.20
C GLU A 118 9.43 5.28 -20.35
N ALA A 119 8.44 4.67 -20.99
CA ALA A 119 7.36 3.96 -20.32
C ALA A 119 7.12 2.59 -20.96
N THR A 120 6.81 1.59 -20.10
CA THR A 120 6.49 0.23 -20.53
C THR A 120 5.02 -0.04 -20.27
N ILE A 121 4.27 -0.42 -21.30
CA ILE A 121 2.85 -0.76 -21.22
C ILE A 121 2.73 -2.27 -21.18
N LEU A 122 2.26 -2.82 -20.05
CA LEU A 122 2.01 -4.24 -19.88
C LEU A 122 0.54 -4.53 -20.21
N VAL A 123 0.32 -5.35 -21.24
CA VAL A 123 -1.02 -5.75 -21.66
C VAL A 123 -1.39 -7.14 -21.13
N PRO A 124 -2.68 -7.43 -20.92
CA PRO A 124 -3.15 -8.74 -20.47
C PRO A 124 -2.73 -9.88 -21.41
N SER A 125 -2.45 -11.05 -20.85
CA SER A 125 -1.99 -12.22 -21.60
C SER A 125 -2.99 -12.73 -22.65
N HIS A 126 -4.29 -12.50 -22.44
CA HIS A 126 -5.35 -12.91 -23.37
C HIS A 126 -5.58 -11.94 -24.54
N TRP A 127 -4.97 -10.72 -24.52
CA TRP A 127 -5.08 -9.77 -25.62
C TRP A 127 -4.30 -10.24 -26.84
N LYS A 128 -4.93 -10.14 -28.01
CA LYS A 128 -4.29 -10.48 -29.29
C LYS A 128 -3.69 -9.24 -29.93
N SER A 129 -2.80 -8.56 -29.21
CA SER A 129 -2.16 -7.33 -29.68
C SER A 129 -1.00 -7.63 -30.64
N LYS A 130 -0.85 -6.81 -31.69
CA LYS A 130 0.28 -6.89 -32.62
C LYS A 130 1.50 -6.15 -32.05
N ASN A 131 2.69 -6.61 -32.40
CA ASN A 131 3.96 -5.95 -32.01
C ASN A 131 4.21 -5.87 -30.50
N VAL A 132 3.79 -6.86 -29.74
CA VAL A 132 4.14 -7.00 -28.32
C VAL A 132 5.41 -7.83 -28.16
N THR A 133 6.23 -7.49 -27.18
CA THR A 133 7.40 -8.29 -26.77
C THR A 133 7.09 -9.04 -25.48
N LYS A 134 7.83 -10.12 -25.20
CA LYS A 134 7.69 -10.85 -23.94
C LYS A 134 8.07 -9.92 -22.78
N ALA A 135 7.19 -9.81 -21.77
CA ALA A 135 7.53 -9.15 -20.50
C ALA A 135 8.65 -9.94 -19.80
N ARG A 136 9.52 -9.22 -19.12
CA ARG A 136 10.63 -9.81 -18.34
C ARG A 136 10.28 -9.84 -16.87
N THR A 137 10.51 -8.71 -16.20
CA THR A 137 10.24 -8.51 -14.78
C THR A 137 8.98 -7.69 -14.54
N GLU A 138 8.38 -7.16 -15.62
CA GLU A 138 7.16 -6.37 -15.55
C GLU A 138 5.98 -7.26 -15.14
N SER A 139 5.26 -6.84 -14.12
CA SER A 139 4.04 -7.49 -13.64
C SER A 139 3.02 -6.44 -13.22
N PHE A 140 1.76 -6.86 -13.07
CA PHE A 140 0.69 -5.97 -12.64
C PHE A 140 0.98 -5.38 -11.25
N GLU A 141 1.48 -6.19 -10.33
CA GLU A 141 1.79 -5.73 -8.97
C GLU A 141 2.96 -4.75 -8.90
N LYS A 142 3.97 -4.91 -9.77
CA LYS A 142 5.09 -3.97 -9.85
C LYS A 142 4.74 -2.67 -10.56
N ALA A 143 3.64 -2.67 -11.33
CA ALA A 143 3.21 -1.48 -12.05
C ALA A 143 2.74 -0.41 -11.04
N LYS A 144 3.38 0.75 -11.14
CA LYS A 144 3.00 1.93 -10.34
C LYS A 144 1.87 2.72 -10.98
N ILE A 145 1.49 2.41 -12.21
CA ILE A 145 0.30 2.95 -12.88
C ILE A 145 -0.54 1.76 -13.34
N ARG A 146 -1.77 1.66 -12.84
CA ARG A 146 -2.67 0.55 -13.08
C ARG A 146 -3.92 1.03 -13.80
N ILE A 147 -4.28 0.35 -14.87
CA ILE A 147 -5.51 0.60 -15.61
C ILE A 147 -6.42 -0.59 -15.40
N ASP A 148 -7.45 -0.42 -14.60
CA ASP A 148 -8.34 -1.50 -14.21
C ASP A 148 -9.77 -1.01 -14.05
N ASN A 149 -10.70 -1.94 -13.83
CA ASN A 149 -12.10 -1.63 -13.69
C ASN A 149 -12.36 -0.68 -12.53
N ALA A 150 -13.41 0.11 -12.68
CA ALA A 150 -13.91 0.99 -11.62
C ALA A 150 -14.35 0.18 -10.39
N ASN A 151 -14.18 0.76 -9.22
CA ASN A 151 -14.71 0.22 -7.96
C ASN A 151 -15.73 1.20 -7.36
N SER A 152 -16.59 0.70 -6.48
CA SER A 152 -17.67 1.50 -5.90
C SER A 152 -17.20 2.62 -4.96
N THR A 153 -15.96 2.58 -4.47
CA THR A 153 -15.41 3.63 -3.61
C THR A 153 -14.99 4.86 -4.40
N TYR A 154 -14.37 4.67 -5.56
CA TYR A 154 -13.80 5.75 -6.36
C TYR A 154 -14.53 5.97 -7.70
N GLY A 155 -15.30 4.97 -8.17
CA GLY A 155 -15.90 5.01 -9.51
C GLY A 155 -14.84 5.13 -10.59
N ASP A 156 -15.07 6.00 -11.59
CA ASP A 156 -14.11 6.27 -12.67
C ASP A 156 -13.10 7.39 -12.34
N GLN A 157 -13.10 7.87 -11.12
CA GLN A 157 -12.19 8.91 -10.67
C GLN A 157 -10.77 8.37 -10.58
N PRO A 158 -9.78 8.98 -11.25
CA PRO A 158 -8.37 8.68 -11.02
C PRO A 158 -7.98 8.93 -9.57
N TYR A 159 -7.10 8.10 -9.03
CA TYR A 159 -6.58 8.28 -7.67
C TYR A 159 -5.22 7.60 -7.48
N THR A 160 -4.49 8.09 -6.51
CA THR A 160 -3.23 7.47 -6.05
C THR A 160 -3.42 6.81 -4.69
N LYS A 161 -2.99 5.57 -4.55
CA LYS A 161 -2.95 4.86 -3.28
C LYS A 161 -1.67 5.23 -2.54
N GLN A 162 -1.82 5.95 -1.44
CA GLN A 162 -0.72 6.54 -0.69
C GLN A 162 -0.75 6.03 0.76
N TYR A 163 0.34 5.42 1.23
CA TYR A 163 0.47 4.87 2.58
C TYR A 163 1.33 5.74 3.49
N GLY A 164 2.29 6.42 2.91
CA GLY A 164 3.44 6.92 3.62
C GLY A 164 3.34 8.36 4.07
N GLU A 165 4.43 8.78 4.68
CA GLU A 165 4.66 10.14 5.12
C GLU A 165 4.89 11.08 3.93
N CYS A 166 4.73 12.37 4.18
CA CYS A 166 5.05 13.42 3.21
C CYS A 166 6.46 13.26 2.64
N GLY A 167 6.60 13.39 1.33
CA GLY A 167 7.88 13.22 0.64
C GLY A 167 8.22 11.78 0.25
N THR A 168 7.42 10.79 0.66
CA THR A 168 7.65 9.38 0.35
C THR A 168 6.85 8.92 -0.88
N MET A 169 7.41 8.00 -1.66
CA MET A 169 6.73 7.48 -2.84
C MET A 169 5.51 6.64 -2.43
N ALA A 170 4.39 6.83 -3.15
CA ALA A 170 3.16 6.07 -2.95
C ALA A 170 3.20 4.70 -3.66
N GLU A 171 2.11 3.93 -3.57
CA GLU A 171 2.05 2.57 -4.09
C GLU A 171 1.73 2.52 -5.57
N TYR A 172 0.60 3.08 -5.99
CA TYR A 172 0.19 3.08 -7.39
C TYR A 172 -0.83 4.17 -7.69
N ILE A 173 -0.91 4.55 -8.96
CA ILE A 173 -2.00 5.34 -9.54
C ILE A 173 -3.00 4.37 -10.16
N HIS A 174 -4.28 4.59 -9.95
CA HIS A 174 -5.36 3.83 -10.57
C HIS A 174 -6.13 4.71 -11.55
N PHE A 175 -6.24 4.25 -12.80
CA PHE A 175 -7.10 4.80 -13.82
C PHE A 175 -8.12 3.74 -14.26
N THR A 176 -9.28 4.17 -14.75
CA THR A 176 -10.24 3.25 -15.36
C THR A 176 -10.21 3.35 -16.89
N PRO A 177 -10.53 2.26 -17.60
CA PRO A 177 -10.72 2.33 -19.05
C PRO A 177 -11.75 3.38 -19.44
N GLU A 178 -12.82 3.53 -18.67
CA GLU A 178 -13.88 4.51 -18.92
C GLU A 178 -13.34 5.95 -18.84
N TYR A 179 -12.52 6.29 -17.84
CA TYR A 179 -11.86 7.60 -17.77
C TYR A 179 -10.94 7.85 -18.99
N LEU A 180 -10.24 6.83 -19.44
CA LEU A 180 -9.30 6.99 -20.55
C LEU A 180 -10.00 7.07 -21.92
N LEU A 181 -11.12 6.38 -22.12
CA LEU A 181 -11.78 6.24 -23.42
C LEU A 181 -12.95 7.19 -23.62
N ASN A 182 -13.61 7.67 -22.55
CA ASN A 182 -14.83 8.45 -22.60
C ASN A 182 -14.60 9.94 -22.31
N ASP A 183 -14.77 10.79 -23.31
CA ASP A 183 -14.58 12.23 -23.19
C ASP A 183 -15.55 12.90 -22.19
N ALA A 184 -16.73 12.32 -21.97
CA ALA A 184 -17.65 12.85 -20.97
C ALA A 184 -17.11 12.67 -19.55
N VAL A 185 -16.39 11.59 -19.27
CA VAL A 185 -15.75 11.33 -17.98
C VAL A 185 -14.53 12.25 -17.79
N ILE A 186 -13.80 12.54 -18.88
CA ILE A 186 -12.69 13.52 -18.85
C ILE A 186 -13.19 14.91 -18.48
N GLN A 187 -14.35 15.30 -18.96
CA GLN A 187 -14.96 16.59 -18.58
C GLN A 187 -15.28 16.68 -17.09
N LEU A 188 -15.49 15.55 -16.41
CA LEU A 188 -15.76 15.50 -14.98
C LEU A 188 -14.48 15.57 -14.13
N TYR A 189 -13.41 14.94 -14.61
CA TYR A 189 -12.19 14.76 -13.81
C TYR A 189 -10.95 15.51 -14.32
N GLY A 190 -11.00 16.00 -15.55
CA GLY A 190 -9.90 16.78 -16.15
C GLY A 190 -9.15 16.06 -17.27
N LEU A 191 -8.32 16.82 -17.99
CA LEU A 191 -7.53 16.33 -19.11
C LEU A 191 -6.50 15.29 -18.66
N ARG A 192 -6.36 14.20 -19.44
CA ARG A 192 -5.53 13.02 -19.11
C ARG A 192 -4.10 13.38 -18.72
N GLY A 193 -3.40 14.18 -19.52
CA GLY A 193 -2.01 14.56 -19.23
C GLY A 193 -1.84 15.37 -17.96
N ARG A 194 -2.78 16.27 -17.64
CA ARG A 194 -2.77 17.10 -16.42
C ARG A 194 -3.08 16.29 -15.19
N VAL A 195 -4.12 15.45 -15.25
CA VAL A 195 -4.50 14.54 -14.15
C VAL A 195 -3.38 13.53 -13.91
N PHE A 196 -2.75 13.01 -14.95
CA PHE A 196 -1.61 12.12 -14.81
C PHE A 196 -0.45 12.77 -14.05
N VAL A 197 -0.11 14.03 -14.32
CA VAL A 197 0.94 14.74 -13.56
C VAL A 197 0.52 15.04 -12.13
N HIS A 198 -0.76 15.33 -11.89
CA HIS A 198 -1.29 15.51 -10.53
C HIS A 198 -1.16 14.20 -9.73
N GLU A 199 -1.63 13.07 -10.26
CA GLU A 199 -1.52 11.77 -9.62
C GLU A 199 -0.05 11.32 -9.49
N TRP A 200 0.79 11.66 -10.48
CA TRP A 200 2.23 11.44 -10.40
C TRP A 200 2.89 12.18 -9.25
N ALA A 201 2.43 13.38 -8.93
CA ALA A 201 2.95 14.15 -7.81
C ALA A 201 2.66 13.45 -6.47
N HIS A 202 1.45 12.91 -6.31
CA HIS A 202 1.13 12.03 -5.19
C HIS A 202 2.01 10.79 -5.17
N LEU A 203 2.11 10.09 -6.32
CA LEU A 203 2.86 8.85 -6.44
C LEU A 203 4.35 9.03 -6.16
N ARG A 204 4.98 9.95 -6.87
CA ARG A 204 6.44 10.05 -6.89
C ARG A 204 7.03 10.84 -5.73
N TRP A 205 6.33 11.89 -5.32
CA TRP A 205 6.88 12.83 -4.34
C TRP A 205 6.09 12.89 -3.04
N GLY A 206 5.04 12.09 -2.89
CA GLY A 206 4.27 12.00 -1.66
C GLY A 206 3.69 13.34 -1.19
N VAL A 207 3.36 14.23 -2.12
CA VAL A 207 2.63 15.46 -1.84
C VAL A 207 1.13 15.17 -1.77
N TYR A 208 0.37 16.09 -1.17
CA TYR A 208 -1.07 15.95 -0.97
C TYR A 208 -1.85 17.06 -1.64
N ASP A 209 -3.18 16.88 -1.70
CA ASP A 209 -4.08 17.88 -2.21
C ASP A 209 -4.05 19.16 -1.40
N GLU A 210 -4.08 20.30 -2.10
CA GLU A 210 -4.12 21.65 -1.51
C GLU A 210 -5.53 22.22 -1.48
N TYR A 211 -6.56 21.37 -1.61
CA TYR A 211 -7.96 21.68 -1.35
C TYR A 211 -8.51 20.76 -0.23
N ASN A 212 -9.70 21.07 0.29
CA ASN A 212 -10.39 20.23 1.25
C ASN A 212 -11.90 20.28 0.99
N LYS A 213 -12.52 19.14 0.76
CA LYS A 213 -13.96 19.04 0.47
C LYS A 213 -14.82 19.11 1.73
N GLU A 214 -14.29 18.64 2.86
CA GLU A 214 -14.97 18.68 4.15
C GLU A 214 -14.85 20.06 4.79
N LYS A 215 -13.75 20.76 4.53
CA LYS A 215 -13.47 22.12 5.02
C LYS A 215 -13.16 23.06 3.85
N PRO A 216 -14.12 23.30 2.97
CA PRO A 216 -13.91 24.12 1.77
C PRO A 216 -13.67 25.59 2.08
N PHE A 217 -14.04 26.04 3.29
CA PHE A 217 -13.84 27.39 3.78
C PHE A 217 -13.30 27.36 5.20
N TYR A 218 -12.57 28.41 5.55
CA TYR A 218 -12.02 28.60 6.89
C TYR A 218 -11.92 30.08 7.24
N HIS A 219 -11.80 30.38 8.54
CA HIS A 219 -11.53 31.72 9.02
C HIS A 219 -10.04 32.04 9.02
N SER A 220 -9.66 33.18 8.47
CA SER A 220 -8.30 33.69 8.55
C SER A 220 -8.31 35.22 8.66
N ASN A 221 -7.71 35.74 9.72
CA ASN A 221 -7.59 37.18 9.96
C ASN A 221 -8.94 37.95 9.88
N GLY A 222 -10.00 37.36 10.44
CA GLY A 222 -11.34 37.95 10.48
C GLY A 222 -12.10 37.91 9.14
N ARG A 223 -11.63 37.14 8.16
CA ARG A 223 -12.26 36.94 6.86
C ARG A 223 -12.50 35.45 6.59
N ILE A 224 -13.49 35.17 5.78
CA ILE A 224 -13.75 33.82 5.25
C ILE A 224 -12.86 33.66 4.03
N GLU A 225 -12.03 32.62 4.04
CA GLU A 225 -11.15 32.23 2.94
C GLU A 225 -11.55 30.85 2.41
N ALA A 226 -11.41 30.64 1.11
CA ALA A 226 -11.56 29.31 0.53
C ALA A 226 -10.28 28.48 0.72
N THR A 227 -10.46 27.19 0.98
CA THR A 227 -9.37 26.22 1.09
C THR A 227 -8.83 25.91 -0.29
N ARG A 228 -7.77 26.60 -0.68
CA ARG A 228 -7.09 26.48 -1.97
C ARG A 228 -5.63 26.88 -1.86
N CYS A 229 -4.81 26.50 -2.79
CA CYS A 229 -3.51 27.00 -3.13
C CYS A 229 -3.39 27.14 -4.69
N SER A 230 -2.89 28.21 -5.27
CA SER A 230 -2.34 29.40 -4.58
C SER A 230 -3.42 30.22 -3.87
N LYS A 231 -3.00 30.96 -2.83
CA LYS A 231 -3.89 31.96 -2.19
C LYS A 231 -4.35 33.06 -3.14
N ASN A 232 -3.66 33.25 -4.26
CA ASN A 232 -3.91 34.27 -5.27
C ASN A 232 -4.97 33.84 -6.31
N ILE A 233 -5.49 32.62 -6.24
CA ILE A 233 -6.58 32.19 -7.12
C ILE A 233 -7.83 33.02 -6.83
N GLU A 234 -8.31 33.73 -7.84
CA GLU A 234 -9.51 34.54 -7.79
C GLU A 234 -10.75 33.72 -8.09
N GLY A 235 -11.89 34.09 -7.50
CA GLY A 235 -13.15 33.41 -7.68
C GLY A 235 -14.24 33.93 -6.72
N GLN A 236 -15.42 33.31 -6.80
CA GLN A 236 -16.61 33.72 -6.06
C GLN A 236 -17.28 32.53 -5.35
N PHE A 237 -18.09 32.84 -4.36
CA PHE A 237 -18.79 31.84 -3.54
C PHE A 237 -20.28 31.82 -3.89
N TYR A 238 -20.78 30.67 -4.28
CA TYR A 238 -22.19 30.47 -4.56
C TYR A 238 -22.69 29.14 -4.00
N GLU A 239 -23.96 29.13 -3.60
CA GLU A 239 -24.71 27.92 -3.33
C GLU A 239 -25.43 27.48 -4.60
N VAL A 240 -25.36 26.17 -4.89
CA VAL A 240 -26.06 25.59 -6.04
C VAL A 240 -27.38 25.00 -5.57
N THR A 241 -28.49 25.51 -6.08
CA THR A 241 -29.83 24.98 -5.79
C THR A 241 -30.06 23.65 -6.48
N ALA A 242 -31.08 22.90 -6.02
CA ALA A 242 -31.46 21.62 -6.65
C ALA A 242 -31.84 21.76 -8.16
N GLY A 243 -32.21 22.96 -8.62
CA GLY A 243 -32.46 23.27 -10.03
C GLY A 243 -31.23 23.77 -10.81
N GLY A 244 -30.04 23.73 -10.23
CA GLY A 244 -28.80 24.17 -10.88
C GLY A 244 -28.58 25.69 -10.93
N SER A 245 -29.46 26.52 -10.31
CA SER A 245 -29.30 27.97 -10.23
C SER A 245 -28.33 28.36 -9.09
N LEU A 246 -27.62 29.45 -9.29
CA LEU A 246 -26.69 29.99 -8.31
C LEU A 246 -27.36 31.03 -7.43
N GLN A 247 -27.11 30.95 -6.14
CA GLN A 247 -27.51 31.95 -5.16
C GLN A 247 -26.36 32.27 -4.20
N PRO A 248 -26.39 33.44 -3.54
CA PRO A 248 -25.43 33.77 -2.52
C PRO A 248 -25.39 32.68 -1.44
N CYS A 249 -24.21 32.37 -0.95
CA CYS A 249 -24.04 31.39 0.11
C CYS A 249 -24.76 31.78 1.39
N HIS A 250 -25.44 30.82 1.99
CA HIS A 250 -25.94 30.95 3.34
C HIS A 250 -24.78 30.77 4.33
N ILE A 251 -24.75 31.60 5.35
CA ILE A 251 -23.76 31.49 6.43
C ILE A 251 -24.43 30.76 7.59
N ASP A 252 -23.83 29.69 8.03
CA ASP A 252 -24.24 28.97 9.22
C ASP A 252 -24.07 29.85 10.46
N PRO A 253 -25.12 30.12 11.26
CA PRO A 253 -25.03 30.98 12.44
C PRO A 253 -24.14 30.42 13.54
N GLN A 254 -23.90 29.11 13.57
CA GLN A 254 -23.06 28.46 14.59
C GLN A 254 -21.58 28.57 14.25
N THR A 255 -21.22 28.29 13.02
CA THR A 255 -19.83 28.28 12.56
C THR A 255 -19.41 29.59 11.95
N SER A 256 -20.34 30.47 11.59
CA SER A 256 -20.14 31.70 10.79
C SER A 256 -19.37 31.42 9.47
N LEU A 257 -19.34 30.18 9.03
CA LEU A 257 -18.83 29.74 7.75
C LEU A 257 -19.97 29.52 6.75
N PRO A 258 -19.68 29.53 5.46
CA PRO A 258 -20.67 29.09 4.47
C PRO A 258 -21.10 27.66 4.73
N THR A 259 -22.39 27.36 4.49
CA THR A 259 -22.93 26.00 4.60
C THR A 259 -22.29 25.03 3.59
N ASP A 260 -22.44 23.73 3.81
CA ASP A 260 -21.88 22.66 2.94
C ASP A 260 -22.30 22.76 1.47
N LYS A 261 -23.45 23.43 1.21
CA LYS A 261 -23.94 23.68 -0.15
C LYS A 261 -23.17 24.77 -0.88
N CYS A 262 -22.47 25.61 -0.16
CA CYS A 262 -21.66 26.67 -0.71
C CYS A 262 -20.39 26.10 -1.34
N LYS A 263 -20.02 26.62 -2.51
CA LYS A 263 -18.80 26.23 -3.22
C LYS A 263 -18.05 27.45 -3.69
N PHE A 264 -16.74 27.31 -3.75
CA PHE A 264 -15.86 28.27 -4.38
C PHE A 264 -15.77 27.97 -5.87
N PHE A 265 -16.07 28.96 -6.70
CA PHE A 265 -15.96 28.91 -8.16
C PHE A 265 -14.81 29.81 -8.57
N PRO A 266 -13.69 29.23 -9.06
CA PRO A 266 -12.57 30.04 -9.54
C PRO A 266 -12.93 30.75 -10.83
N ASP A 267 -12.41 31.95 -11.01
CA ASP A 267 -12.51 32.66 -12.27
C ASP A 267 -11.68 31.91 -13.32
N ARG A 268 -12.31 31.60 -14.45
CA ARG A 268 -11.64 30.83 -15.51
C ARG A 268 -10.47 31.57 -16.15
N ASN A 269 -10.61 32.88 -16.34
CA ASN A 269 -9.61 33.74 -16.93
C ASN A 269 -8.85 34.49 -15.82
N GLN A 270 -7.74 33.96 -15.40
CA GLN A 270 -6.89 34.58 -14.39
C GLN A 270 -5.41 34.33 -14.68
N ASN A 271 -4.51 35.10 -14.03
CA ASN A 271 -3.08 35.03 -14.27
C ASN A 271 -2.34 34.09 -13.29
N THR A 272 -3.04 33.53 -12.30
CA THR A 272 -2.43 32.62 -11.32
C THR A 272 -2.08 31.30 -12.00
N ASN A 273 -0.82 30.87 -11.85
CA ASN A 273 -0.27 29.68 -12.54
C ASN A 273 -0.05 28.47 -11.62
N SER A 274 -0.46 28.53 -10.37
CA SER A 274 -0.39 27.43 -9.39
C SER A 274 -1.70 27.30 -8.61
N SER A 275 -2.08 26.15 -8.08
CA SER A 275 -1.30 24.93 -7.96
C SER A 275 -1.94 23.77 -8.72
N LEU A 276 -1.10 22.92 -9.27
CA LEU A 276 -1.49 21.62 -9.83
C LEU A 276 -2.18 20.73 -8.81
N MET A 277 -1.83 20.82 -7.52
CA MET A 277 -2.44 20.04 -6.44
C MET A 277 -3.73 20.64 -5.90
N SER A 278 -4.21 21.75 -6.47
CA SER A 278 -5.47 22.39 -6.08
C SER A 278 -6.48 22.44 -7.21
N LEU A 279 -6.13 23.03 -8.33
CA LEU A 279 -7.03 23.30 -9.47
C LEU A 279 -6.33 23.03 -10.81
N PRO A 280 -5.88 21.81 -11.12
CA PRO A 280 -5.15 21.49 -12.37
C PRO A 280 -6.02 21.67 -13.63
N SER A 281 -7.34 21.78 -13.50
CA SER A 281 -8.24 22.02 -14.63
C SER A 281 -8.31 23.47 -15.10
N LEU A 282 -7.78 24.43 -14.34
CA LEU A 282 -7.67 25.80 -14.79
C LEU A 282 -6.57 25.92 -15.87
N ASP A 283 -6.89 26.57 -16.99
CA ASP A 283 -5.97 26.70 -18.12
C ASP A 283 -4.68 27.45 -17.76
N SER A 284 -4.76 28.41 -16.86
CA SER A 284 -3.60 29.16 -16.34
C SER A 284 -2.69 28.34 -15.42
N VAL A 285 -3.20 27.29 -14.78
CA VAL A 285 -2.43 26.50 -13.81
C VAL A 285 -1.50 25.55 -14.53
N SER A 286 -0.21 25.74 -14.35
CA SER A 286 0.86 24.96 -15.00
C SER A 286 1.99 24.57 -14.06
N THR A 287 1.99 25.05 -12.79
CA THR A 287 3.07 24.80 -11.84
C THR A 287 2.56 24.33 -10.48
N PHE A 288 3.46 23.80 -9.67
CA PHE A 288 3.21 23.50 -8.25
C PHE A 288 3.30 24.79 -7.41
N CYS A 289 2.57 24.81 -6.29
CA CYS A 289 2.53 25.96 -5.39
C CYS A 289 3.90 26.23 -4.77
N ARG A 290 4.40 27.46 -4.92
CA ARG A 290 5.69 27.90 -4.37
C ARG A 290 5.48 28.64 -3.04
N LYS A 291 6.53 28.71 -2.22
CA LYS A 291 6.48 29.26 -0.87
C LYS A 291 5.87 30.67 -0.78
N ASN A 292 6.10 31.54 -1.77
CA ASN A 292 5.62 32.92 -1.76
C ASN A 292 4.10 33.07 -1.98
N GLU A 293 3.49 32.09 -2.64
CA GLU A 293 2.06 32.09 -2.97
C GLU A 293 1.28 31.01 -2.22
N HIS A 294 1.98 30.19 -1.45
CA HIS A 294 1.41 29.12 -0.67
C HIS A 294 0.43 29.62 0.40
N ASN A 295 -0.72 28.95 0.48
CA ASN A 295 -1.72 29.20 1.50
C ASN A 295 -1.48 28.29 2.71
N ASN A 296 -0.47 28.62 3.51
CA ASN A 296 -0.03 27.81 4.63
C ASN A 296 -1.00 27.78 5.83
N LYS A 297 -2.13 28.48 5.75
CA LYS A 297 -3.19 28.49 6.78
C LYS A 297 -4.41 27.70 6.36
N ALA A 298 -4.48 27.26 5.10
CA ALA A 298 -5.61 26.48 4.60
C ALA A 298 -5.67 25.10 5.26
N PRO A 299 -6.84 24.65 5.73
CA PRO A 299 -7.01 23.35 6.37
C PRO A 299 -7.09 22.21 5.32
N ASN A 300 -5.99 21.99 4.60
CA ASN A 300 -5.85 20.94 3.61
C ASN A 300 -4.81 19.88 4.02
N LEU A 301 -4.83 18.72 3.35
CA LEU A 301 -3.94 17.62 3.68
C LEU A 301 -2.46 17.96 3.45
N GLN A 302 -2.13 18.75 2.43
CA GLN A 302 -0.76 19.19 2.19
C GLN A 302 -0.19 19.93 3.41
N ASN A 303 -0.94 20.86 3.96
CA ASN A 303 -0.51 21.60 5.15
C ASN A 303 -0.45 20.71 6.39
N GLU A 304 -1.46 19.85 6.56
CA GLU A 304 -1.56 18.97 7.71
C GLU A 304 -0.42 17.93 7.75
N LYS A 305 -0.17 17.24 6.63
CA LYS A 305 0.80 16.14 6.57
C LYS A 305 2.22 16.58 6.24
N CYS A 306 2.41 17.74 5.59
CA CYS A 306 3.69 18.25 5.11
C CYS A 306 4.17 19.54 5.82
N ASP A 307 3.86 19.72 7.10
CA ASP A 307 4.37 20.84 7.92
C ASP A 307 4.04 22.21 7.40
N ASN A 308 2.88 22.40 6.80
CA ASN A 308 2.50 23.65 6.15
C ASN A 308 3.50 24.08 5.05
N LYS A 309 4.24 23.13 4.47
CA LYS A 309 5.15 23.34 3.36
C LYS A 309 4.40 23.40 2.05
N ALA A 310 4.83 24.27 1.17
CA ALA A 310 4.36 24.30 -0.20
C ALA A 310 4.74 23.03 -0.95
N THR A 311 3.92 22.57 -1.87
CA THR A 311 4.19 21.35 -2.69
C THR A 311 5.54 21.44 -3.41
N TRP A 312 5.90 22.58 -3.97
CA TRP A 312 7.22 22.82 -4.55
C TRP A 312 8.36 22.53 -3.57
N THR A 313 8.22 23.00 -2.33
CA THR A 313 9.25 22.81 -1.29
C THR A 313 9.43 21.32 -0.97
N VAL A 314 8.33 20.57 -0.82
CA VAL A 314 8.39 19.13 -0.58
C VAL A 314 9.06 18.40 -1.75
N ILE A 315 8.70 18.73 -2.99
CA ILE A 315 9.28 18.11 -4.18
C ILE A 315 10.80 18.30 -4.23
N PHE A 316 11.30 19.48 -3.94
CA PHE A 316 12.71 19.81 -4.10
C PHE A 316 13.58 19.61 -2.84
N GLU A 317 12.98 19.52 -1.65
CA GLU A 317 13.75 19.46 -0.38
C GLU A 317 13.52 18.17 0.40
N ASP A 318 12.35 17.52 0.26
CA ASP A 318 11.98 16.36 1.08
C ASP A 318 11.82 15.07 0.27
N SER A 319 11.47 15.14 -1.02
CA SER A 319 11.11 14.00 -1.83
C SER A 319 12.28 13.04 -2.13
N VAL A 320 11.94 11.87 -2.66
CA VAL A 320 12.92 10.87 -3.12
C VAL A 320 13.85 11.38 -4.23
N ASP A 321 13.44 12.40 -4.96
CA ASP A 321 14.22 12.98 -6.07
C ASP A 321 14.96 14.27 -5.70
N LYS A 322 14.88 14.73 -4.46
CA LYS A 322 15.40 16.04 -4.00
C LYS A 322 16.85 16.32 -4.43
N ASP A 323 17.76 15.36 -4.22
CA ASP A 323 19.18 15.52 -4.53
C ASP A 323 19.43 15.65 -6.03
N ALA A 324 18.69 14.89 -6.83
CA ALA A 324 18.74 14.97 -8.27
C ALA A 324 18.13 16.29 -8.77
N LEU A 325 16.92 16.64 -8.33
CA LEU A 325 16.21 17.84 -8.77
C LEU A 325 16.97 19.13 -8.46
N GLN A 326 17.71 19.20 -7.34
CA GLN A 326 18.53 20.35 -6.99
C GLN A 326 19.73 20.51 -7.93
N THR A 327 20.30 19.41 -8.43
CA THR A 327 21.49 19.41 -9.26
C THR A 327 21.21 19.49 -10.75
N LEU A 328 20.04 19.01 -11.19
CA LEU A 328 19.64 19.02 -12.60
C LEU A 328 19.50 20.43 -13.15
N LYS A 329 20.05 20.64 -14.33
CA LYS A 329 19.86 21.85 -15.11
C LYS A 329 18.63 21.71 -16.00
N PRO A 330 17.90 22.80 -16.27
CA PRO A 330 16.86 22.78 -17.28
C PRO A 330 17.36 22.26 -18.63
N LEU A 331 16.53 21.46 -19.30
CA LEU A 331 16.83 21.01 -20.66
C LEU A 331 16.62 22.15 -21.65
N GLU A 332 17.50 22.21 -22.64
CA GLU A 332 17.28 23.07 -23.78
C GLU A 332 16.21 22.45 -24.69
N SER A 333 15.37 23.32 -25.26
CA SER A 333 14.32 22.91 -26.22
C SER A 333 14.95 22.40 -27.54
N PRO A 334 14.33 21.41 -28.24
CA PRO A 334 13.02 20.81 -27.99
C PRO A 334 13.04 19.64 -26.98
N LEU A 335 11.91 19.46 -26.28
CA LEU A 335 11.70 18.32 -25.38
C LEU A 335 11.66 17.01 -26.17
N PRO A 336 12.48 16.00 -25.83
CA PRO A 336 12.39 14.69 -26.46
C PRO A 336 11.04 14.00 -26.15
N PRO A 337 10.39 13.38 -27.14
CA PRO A 337 9.18 12.59 -26.89
C PRO A 337 9.52 11.33 -26.07
N PRO A 338 8.59 10.85 -25.24
CA PRO A 338 8.74 9.58 -24.54
C PRO A 338 8.90 8.40 -25.51
N SER A 339 9.72 7.43 -25.13
CA SER A 339 9.77 6.13 -25.82
C SER A 339 8.85 5.12 -25.12
N PHE A 340 8.24 4.23 -25.91
CA PHE A 340 7.29 3.25 -25.41
C PHE A 340 7.67 1.83 -25.77
N LYS A 341 7.56 0.92 -24.79
CA LYS A 341 7.57 -0.52 -25.02
C LYS A 341 6.20 -1.08 -24.70
N VAL A 342 5.69 -1.96 -25.53
CA VAL A 342 4.47 -2.72 -25.23
C VAL A 342 4.88 -4.16 -25.00
N VAL A 343 4.60 -4.64 -23.81
CA VAL A 343 5.00 -5.98 -23.38
C VAL A 343 3.78 -6.79 -22.95
N GLN A 344 3.89 -8.10 -23.09
CA GLN A 344 2.85 -9.05 -22.68
C GLN A 344 3.47 -10.16 -21.87
N ARG A 345 2.85 -10.55 -20.78
CA ARG A 345 3.32 -11.70 -20.03
C ARG A 345 3.01 -12.99 -20.79
N ALA A 346 4.04 -13.79 -20.97
CA ALA A 346 3.88 -15.14 -21.52
C ALA A 346 3.27 -16.07 -20.44
N GLN A 347 2.87 -17.27 -20.84
CA GLN A 347 2.51 -18.33 -19.93
C GLN A 347 3.64 -18.56 -18.92
N ARG A 348 3.29 -18.78 -17.66
CA ARG A 348 4.26 -18.93 -16.58
C ARG A 348 5.13 -20.16 -16.78
N VAL A 349 6.43 -19.98 -16.70
CA VAL A 349 7.44 -21.02 -16.76
C VAL A 349 8.24 -20.96 -15.47
N VAL A 350 8.21 -22.03 -14.69
CA VAL A 350 8.82 -22.09 -13.35
C VAL A 350 9.75 -23.28 -13.24
N CYS A 351 10.95 -23.08 -12.72
CA CYS A 351 11.85 -24.15 -12.33
C CYS A 351 12.01 -24.19 -10.80
N LEU A 352 11.55 -25.27 -10.17
CA LEU A 352 11.82 -25.55 -8.78
C LEU A 352 13.25 -26.10 -8.65
N ILE A 353 14.12 -25.40 -7.93
CA ILE A 353 15.50 -25.85 -7.64
C ILE A 353 15.58 -26.13 -6.15
N LEU A 354 15.62 -27.42 -5.82
CA LEU A 354 15.47 -27.93 -4.47
C LEU A 354 16.80 -28.49 -3.93
N ASP A 355 17.23 -28.01 -2.79
CA ASP A 355 18.38 -28.52 -2.08
C ASP A 355 18.14 -29.94 -1.55
N VAL A 356 19.05 -30.85 -1.86
CA VAL A 356 19.07 -32.21 -1.31
C VAL A 356 20.43 -32.55 -0.68
N SER A 357 21.14 -31.53 -0.19
CA SER A 357 22.40 -31.68 0.54
C SER A 357 22.22 -32.39 1.88
N GLY A 358 23.32 -32.79 2.51
CA GLY A 358 23.27 -33.54 3.76
C GLY A 358 22.57 -32.83 4.91
N SER A 359 22.61 -31.50 4.98
CA SER A 359 21.91 -30.68 5.99
C SER A 359 20.39 -30.76 5.88
N MET A 360 19.86 -31.01 4.67
CA MET A 360 18.43 -31.20 4.42
C MET A 360 17.89 -32.56 4.92
N ALA A 361 18.74 -33.46 5.41
CA ALA A 361 18.30 -34.78 5.86
C ALA A 361 17.35 -34.71 7.08
N GLY A 362 16.42 -35.67 7.16
CA GLY A 362 15.46 -35.79 8.26
C GLY A 362 14.20 -34.98 8.08
N ALA A 363 13.88 -34.05 8.99
CA ALA A 363 12.65 -33.26 8.97
C ALA A 363 12.64 -32.25 7.81
N ARG A 364 13.77 -31.64 7.48
CA ARG A 364 13.85 -30.58 6.46
C ARG A 364 13.45 -31.05 5.07
N ILE A 365 13.98 -32.22 4.61
CA ILE A 365 13.60 -32.77 3.30
C ILE A 365 12.11 -33.15 3.26
N LEU A 366 11.54 -33.56 4.40
CA LEU A 366 10.11 -33.85 4.51
C LEU A 366 9.27 -32.56 4.40
N GLN A 367 9.64 -31.51 5.14
CA GLN A 367 8.97 -30.21 5.09
C GLN A 367 9.06 -29.58 3.69
N GLN A 368 10.25 -29.65 3.04
CA GLN A 368 10.43 -29.21 1.66
C GLN A 368 9.45 -29.94 0.72
N ARG A 369 9.32 -31.26 0.86
CA ARG A 369 8.37 -32.02 0.07
C ARG A 369 6.91 -31.66 0.35
N GLN A 370 6.54 -31.43 1.61
CA GLN A 370 5.21 -31.02 2.02
C GLN A 370 4.85 -29.66 1.37
N ALA A 371 5.72 -28.66 1.48
CA ALA A 371 5.51 -27.34 0.93
C ALA A 371 5.51 -27.33 -0.61
N ALA A 372 6.44 -28.02 -1.25
CA ALA A 372 6.46 -28.18 -2.70
C ALA A 372 5.23 -28.97 -3.21
N THR A 373 4.73 -29.96 -2.46
CA THR A 373 3.48 -30.64 -2.78
C THR A 373 2.29 -29.71 -2.73
N HIS A 374 2.22 -28.88 -1.69
CA HIS A 374 1.16 -27.88 -1.55
C HIS A 374 1.18 -26.88 -2.72
N PHE A 375 2.37 -26.39 -3.07
CA PHE A 375 2.55 -25.51 -4.22
C PHE A 375 2.06 -26.15 -5.53
N LEU A 376 2.49 -27.38 -5.81
CA LEU A 376 2.12 -28.09 -7.05
C LEU A 376 0.62 -28.45 -7.12
N ARG A 377 -0.03 -28.72 -5.99
CA ARG A 377 -1.45 -29.10 -5.96
C ARG A 377 -2.39 -27.91 -5.95
N TYR A 378 -2.05 -26.82 -5.21
CA TYR A 378 -3.02 -25.80 -4.83
C TYR A 378 -2.64 -24.39 -5.23
N ILE A 379 -1.35 -24.09 -5.47
CA ILE A 379 -0.87 -22.73 -5.67
C ILE A 379 -0.57 -22.44 -7.14
N ILE A 380 0.23 -23.28 -7.80
CA ILE A 380 0.59 -23.05 -9.21
C ILE A 380 -0.66 -23.20 -10.09
N GLU A 381 -0.87 -22.28 -10.99
CA GLU A 381 -2.03 -22.23 -11.87
C GLU A 381 -1.99 -23.32 -12.95
N ASP A 382 -3.17 -23.64 -13.51
CA ASP A 382 -3.29 -24.50 -14.68
C ASP A 382 -2.61 -23.85 -15.89
N GLN A 383 -2.07 -24.68 -16.79
CA GLN A 383 -1.30 -24.32 -17.96
C GLN A 383 0.12 -23.76 -17.67
N ALA A 384 0.53 -23.54 -16.43
CA ALA A 384 1.93 -23.23 -16.14
C ALA A 384 2.86 -24.39 -16.53
N SER A 385 4.08 -24.08 -17.00
CA SER A 385 5.15 -25.05 -17.28
C SER A 385 6.07 -25.18 -16.08
N VAL A 386 6.18 -26.38 -15.51
CA VAL A 386 7.00 -26.60 -14.31
C VAL A 386 8.14 -27.58 -14.59
N GLY A 387 9.36 -27.16 -14.24
CA GLY A 387 10.55 -28.01 -14.19
C GLY A 387 10.96 -28.29 -12.74
N ILE A 388 11.61 -29.42 -12.48
CA ILE A 388 12.13 -29.77 -11.16
C ILE A 388 13.59 -30.15 -11.27
N VAL A 389 14.44 -29.45 -10.54
CA VAL A 389 15.89 -29.68 -10.41
C VAL A 389 16.20 -29.91 -8.94
N THR A 390 17.12 -30.82 -8.67
CA THR A 390 17.70 -30.99 -7.35
C THR A 390 19.21 -30.77 -7.41
N PHE A 391 19.76 -30.28 -6.33
CA PHE A 391 21.21 -30.11 -6.21
C PHE A 391 21.73 -30.53 -4.83
N SER A 392 22.96 -31.02 -4.84
CA SER A 392 23.79 -31.28 -3.69
C SER A 392 25.27 -31.18 -4.12
N THR A 393 26.04 -32.25 -4.07
CA THR A 393 27.38 -32.33 -4.71
C THR A 393 27.27 -32.22 -6.24
N TYR A 394 26.17 -32.72 -6.81
CA TYR A 394 25.80 -32.64 -8.23
C TYR A 394 24.40 -32.07 -8.38
N ALA A 395 24.09 -31.53 -9.54
CA ALA A 395 22.74 -31.14 -9.90
C ALA A 395 22.11 -32.16 -10.85
N SER A 396 20.80 -32.38 -10.71
CA SER A 396 20.04 -33.33 -11.52
C SER A 396 18.68 -32.78 -11.88
N THR A 397 18.29 -32.88 -13.16
CA THR A 397 16.92 -32.60 -13.58
C THR A 397 16.04 -33.81 -13.29
N LEU A 398 15.11 -33.70 -12.34
CA LEU A 398 14.11 -34.72 -12.07
C LEU A 398 13.01 -34.70 -13.11
N ARG A 399 12.65 -33.51 -13.57
CA ARG A 399 11.65 -33.30 -14.62
C ARG A 399 12.01 -32.07 -15.45
N SER A 400 12.00 -32.19 -16.76
CA SER A 400 12.01 -31.04 -17.67
C SER A 400 10.67 -30.32 -17.62
N LEU A 401 10.60 -29.13 -18.18
CA LEU A 401 9.38 -28.35 -18.28
C LEU A 401 8.20 -29.21 -18.73
N THR A 402 7.14 -29.17 -17.95
CA THR A 402 5.92 -29.96 -18.15
C THR A 402 4.73 -29.04 -17.87
N ILE A 403 3.83 -28.92 -18.83
CA ILE A 403 2.63 -28.12 -18.72
C ILE A 403 1.66 -28.81 -17.75
N ILE A 404 1.13 -28.05 -16.80
CA ILE A 404 0.10 -28.51 -15.87
C ILE A 404 -1.25 -28.45 -16.58
N ASP A 405 -1.64 -29.56 -17.18
CA ASP A 405 -2.90 -29.70 -17.93
C ASP A 405 -3.99 -30.42 -17.14
N SER A 406 -3.64 -31.07 -16.05
CA SER A 406 -4.53 -31.92 -15.26
C SER A 406 -4.00 -32.17 -13.85
N ASP A 407 -4.89 -32.61 -12.96
CA ASP A 407 -4.50 -33.07 -11.61
C ASP A 407 -3.57 -34.30 -11.69
N ILE A 408 -3.69 -35.15 -12.73
CA ILE A 408 -2.78 -36.28 -12.95
C ILE A 408 -1.36 -35.79 -13.19
N THR A 409 -1.20 -34.72 -13.97
CA THR A 409 0.11 -34.09 -14.18
C THR A 409 0.68 -33.51 -12.89
N ARG A 410 -0.16 -32.86 -12.08
CA ARG A 410 0.24 -32.38 -10.75
C ARG A 410 0.74 -33.50 -9.86
N GLU A 411 -0.01 -34.59 -9.77
CA GLU A 411 0.38 -35.75 -8.96
C GLU A 411 1.66 -36.43 -9.48
N THR A 412 1.85 -36.48 -10.79
CA THR A 412 3.09 -37.00 -11.39
C THR A 412 4.30 -36.16 -10.95
N LEU A 413 4.18 -34.83 -10.93
CA LEU A 413 5.25 -33.92 -10.44
C LEU A 413 5.50 -34.11 -8.94
N VAL A 414 4.44 -34.24 -8.14
CA VAL A 414 4.53 -34.51 -6.69
C VAL A 414 5.29 -35.78 -6.37
N GLN A 415 5.05 -36.86 -7.12
CA GLN A 415 5.74 -38.17 -6.92
C GLN A 415 7.25 -38.08 -7.19
N LEU A 416 7.70 -37.17 -8.04
CA LEU A 416 9.12 -36.93 -8.37
C LEU A 416 9.85 -36.15 -7.30
N LEU A 417 9.17 -35.49 -6.36
CA LEU A 417 9.82 -34.71 -5.34
C LEU A 417 10.81 -35.53 -4.50
N PRO A 418 11.97 -34.97 -4.14
CA PRO A 418 13.06 -35.70 -3.51
C PRO A 418 12.68 -36.24 -2.13
N LYS A 419 13.09 -37.48 -1.84
CA LYS A 419 12.76 -38.18 -0.57
C LYS A 419 14.00 -38.38 0.33
N ARG A 420 15.20 -38.12 -0.18
CA ARG A 420 16.47 -38.33 0.51
C ARG A 420 17.37 -37.13 0.25
N ALA A 421 18.22 -36.83 1.19
CA ALA A 421 19.17 -35.76 1.14
C ALA A 421 20.56 -36.30 1.52
N SER A 422 21.60 -35.89 0.79
CA SER A 422 23.00 -36.23 1.05
C SER A 422 23.94 -35.39 0.17
N GLY A 423 25.18 -35.30 0.56
CA GLY A 423 26.22 -34.58 -0.19
C GLY A 423 26.45 -33.16 0.31
N SER A 424 27.24 -32.40 -0.47
CA SER A 424 27.53 -31.00 -0.23
C SER A 424 26.49 -30.08 -0.84
N THR A 425 26.65 -28.75 -0.71
CA THR A 425 25.67 -27.74 -1.15
C THR A 425 26.27 -26.91 -2.29
N ASN A 426 26.28 -27.46 -3.51
CA ASN A 426 26.78 -26.77 -4.70
C ASN A 426 25.66 -25.99 -5.39
N MET A 427 25.47 -24.75 -4.97
CA MET A 427 24.40 -23.88 -5.44
C MET A 427 24.57 -23.47 -6.91
N CYS A 428 25.82 -23.24 -7.35
CA CYS A 428 26.11 -22.86 -8.73
C CYS A 428 25.69 -23.92 -9.73
N LEU A 429 25.87 -25.21 -9.40
CA LEU A 429 25.37 -26.30 -10.26
C LEU A 429 23.84 -26.33 -10.30
N GLY A 430 23.17 -26.10 -9.16
CA GLY A 430 21.71 -25.98 -9.09
C GLY A 430 21.20 -24.87 -9.98
N LEU A 431 21.74 -23.66 -9.86
CA LEU A 431 21.37 -22.49 -10.67
C LEU A 431 21.63 -22.76 -12.16
N SER A 432 22.81 -23.26 -12.52
CA SER A 432 23.16 -23.58 -13.91
C SER A 432 22.22 -24.61 -14.52
N GLN A 433 21.88 -25.66 -13.76
CA GLN A 433 20.97 -26.73 -14.23
C GLN A 433 19.54 -26.21 -14.39
N GLY A 434 19.08 -25.32 -13.47
CA GLY A 434 17.78 -24.69 -13.55
C GLY A 434 17.64 -23.81 -14.77
N LEU A 435 18.63 -22.94 -15.02
CA LEU A 435 18.68 -22.10 -16.23
C LEU A 435 18.68 -22.95 -17.51
N GLN A 436 19.41 -24.08 -17.55
CA GLN A 436 19.37 -25.02 -18.69
C GLN A 436 18.00 -25.68 -18.88
N VAL A 437 17.24 -25.92 -17.81
CA VAL A 437 15.87 -26.44 -17.90
C VAL A 437 14.93 -25.38 -18.47
N LEU A 438 15.04 -24.14 -18.03
CA LEU A 438 14.23 -23.03 -18.55
C LEU A 438 14.51 -22.74 -20.02
N GLN A 439 15.77 -22.74 -20.46
CA GLN A 439 16.15 -22.55 -21.87
C GLN A 439 15.50 -23.52 -22.85
N LYS A 440 14.97 -24.67 -22.39
CA LYS A 440 14.32 -25.66 -23.25
C LYS A 440 12.91 -25.25 -23.71
N ASP A 441 12.34 -24.23 -23.15
CA ASP A 441 11.04 -23.71 -23.57
C ASP A 441 11.14 -23.05 -24.97
N ASN A 442 11.88 -21.96 -25.06
CA ASN A 442 11.93 -21.09 -26.21
C ASN A 442 13.36 -20.65 -26.61
N GLY A 443 14.38 -21.14 -25.88
CA GLY A 443 15.81 -20.83 -26.12
C GLY A 443 16.34 -19.67 -25.28
N ASP A 444 15.50 -18.95 -24.54
CA ASP A 444 15.90 -17.92 -23.56
C ASP A 444 15.32 -18.21 -22.18
N VAL A 445 15.66 -17.38 -21.19
CA VAL A 445 15.13 -17.49 -19.82
C VAL A 445 14.55 -16.15 -19.35
N LEU A 446 14.33 -15.22 -20.28
CA LEU A 446 13.87 -13.87 -19.95
C LEU A 446 12.45 -13.93 -19.39
N GLY A 447 12.29 -13.48 -18.13
CA GLY A 447 11.01 -13.46 -17.45
C GLY A 447 10.49 -14.83 -16.99
N ASP A 448 11.28 -15.92 -17.18
CA ASP A 448 10.99 -17.21 -16.57
C ASP A 448 11.39 -17.20 -15.09
N GLU A 449 10.78 -18.07 -14.30
CA GLU A 449 10.90 -18.03 -12.85
C GLU A 449 11.73 -19.19 -12.31
N ILE A 450 12.60 -18.89 -11.36
CA ILE A 450 13.28 -19.87 -10.52
C ILE A 450 12.78 -19.73 -9.10
N ILE A 451 12.37 -20.82 -8.48
CA ILE A 451 12.14 -20.92 -7.05
C ILE A 451 13.31 -21.74 -6.48
N PHE A 452 14.23 -21.04 -5.80
CA PHE A 452 15.45 -21.62 -5.28
C PHE A 452 15.36 -21.81 -3.77
N LEU A 453 15.40 -23.04 -3.30
CA LEU A 453 15.30 -23.38 -1.88
C LEU A 453 16.58 -24.06 -1.39
N THR A 454 17.15 -23.57 -0.27
CA THR A 454 18.28 -24.17 0.42
C THR A 454 18.24 -23.88 1.93
N ASP A 455 18.81 -24.79 2.74
CA ASP A 455 18.95 -24.64 4.20
C ASP A 455 20.36 -24.25 4.65
N GLY A 456 21.33 -24.22 3.76
CA GLY A 456 22.73 -24.07 4.10
C GLY A 456 23.47 -22.95 3.40
N GLN A 457 24.72 -22.83 3.79
CA GLN A 457 25.69 -22.03 3.06
C GLN A 457 26.23 -22.82 1.87
N ALA A 458 26.52 -22.11 0.78
CA ALA A 458 27.18 -22.70 -0.37
C ALA A 458 28.54 -23.31 0.01
N THR A 459 28.79 -24.53 -0.44
CA THR A 459 30.10 -25.17 -0.37
C THR A 459 30.96 -24.82 -1.57
N ASP A 460 30.38 -24.15 -2.55
CA ASP A 460 31.05 -23.62 -3.75
C ASP A 460 31.14 -22.08 -3.71
N ASN A 461 31.70 -21.48 -4.74
CA ASN A 461 31.82 -20.03 -4.84
C ASN A 461 30.54 -19.40 -5.41
N ILE A 462 29.48 -19.30 -4.62
CA ILE A 462 28.21 -18.66 -5.01
C ILE A 462 28.40 -17.22 -5.52
N ALA A 463 29.34 -16.47 -4.96
CA ALA A 463 29.65 -15.12 -5.40
C ALA A 463 30.19 -15.06 -6.84
N GLY A 464 30.76 -16.14 -7.33
CA GLY A 464 31.24 -16.26 -8.71
C GLY A 464 30.14 -16.56 -9.73
N CYS A 465 29.08 -17.28 -9.36
CA CYS A 465 28.01 -17.67 -10.28
C CYS A 465 26.72 -16.83 -10.15
N ALA A 466 26.42 -16.26 -8.97
CA ALA A 466 25.27 -15.42 -8.77
C ALA A 466 25.15 -14.24 -9.76
N PRO A 467 26.26 -13.52 -10.10
CA PRO A 467 26.18 -12.47 -11.11
C PRO A 467 25.67 -12.95 -12.48
N SER A 468 26.07 -14.15 -12.92
CA SER A 468 25.60 -14.74 -14.19
C SER A 468 24.13 -15.13 -14.12
N ALA A 469 23.68 -15.66 -12.98
CA ALA A 469 22.26 -15.96 -12.77
C ALA A 469 21.40 -14.68 -12.75
N ILE A 470 21.87 -13.63 -12.10
CA ILE A 470 21.22 -12.31 -12.09
C ILE A 470 21.12 -11.71 -13.50
N GLN A 471 22.20 -11.81 -14.29
CA GLN A 471 22.25 -11.29 -15.67
C GLN A 471 21.48 -12.13 -16.67
N SER A 472 21.06 -13.34 -16.31
CA SER A 472 20.33 -14.25 -17.22
C SER A 472 18.99 -13.69 -17.68
N GLY A 473 18.38 -12.82 -16.86
CA GLY A 473 17.05 -12.28 -17.06
C GLY A 473 15.91 -13.15 -16.48
N ALA A 474 16.25 -14.28 -15.85
CA ALA A 474 15.27 -15.04 -15.07
C ALA A 474 14.94 -14.32 -13.77
N ILE A 475 13.69 -14.44 -13.31
CA ILE A 475 13.22 -13.98 -12.00
C ILE A 475 13.56 -15.05 -10.97
N ILE A 476 14.37 -14.73 -9.97
CA ILE A 476 14.83 -15.72 -8.99
C ILE A 476 14.23 -15.41 -7.63
N SER A 477 13.17 -16.14 -7.27
CA SER A 477 12.66 -16.15 -5.89
C SER A 477 13.45 -17.13 -5.06
N THR A 478 13.84 -16.74 -3.86
CA THR A 478 14.71 -17.55 -2.99
C THR A 478 14.07 -17.79 -1.64
N ILE A 479 14.18 -19.03 -1.15
CA ILE A 479 13.71 -19.43 0.17
C ILE A 479 14.90 -19.91 0.98
N ALA A 480 15.27 -19.12 1.99
CA ALA A 480 16.26 -19.49 2.98
C ALA A 480 15.61 -20.34 4.07
N PHE A 481 15.82 -21.66 4.03
CA PHE A 481 15.17 -22.59 4.95
C PHE A 481 16.09 -22.94 6.13
N SER A 482 16.69 -21.98 6.72
CA SER A 482 17.35 -21.96 8.05
C SER A 482 18.14 -20.66 8.21
N ASN A 483 18.62 -20.40 9.42
CA ASN A 483 19.48 -19.25 9.73
C ASN A 483 20.87 -19.34 9.08
N SER A 484 21.26 -20.52 8.62
CA SER A 484 22.57 -20.77 8.01
C SER A 484 22.61 -20.52 6.51
N ALA A 485 21.49 -20.19 5.88
CA ALA A 485 21.40 -20.01 4.44
C ALA A 485 22.24 -18.82 3.95
N ALA A 486 22.82 -18.97 2.75
CA ALA A 486 23.75 -18.00 2.21
C ALA A 486 23.13 -16.61 1.99
N GLN A 487 23.89 -15.57 2.32
CA GLN A 487 23.48 -14.16 2.11
C GLN A 487 23.21 -13.83 0.64
N ALA A 488 23.88 -14.48 -0.28
CA ALA A 488 23.68 -14.29 -1.72
C ALA A 488 22.25 -14.55 -2.21
N LEU A 489 21.43 -15.29 -1.43
CA LEU A 489 20.03 -15.55 -1.76
C LEU A 489 19.20 -14.27 -1.77
N THR A 490 19.36 -13.41 -0.77
CA THR A 490 18.68 -12.11 -0.69
C THR A 490 19.05 -11.24 -1.88
N GLU A 491 20.35 -11.17 -2.21
CA GLU A 491 20.84 -10.38 -3.33
C GLU A 491 20.33 -10.87 -4.70
N MET A 492 20.24 -12.20 -4.90
CA MET A 492 19.70 -12.76 -6.13
C MET A 492 18.22 -12.42 -6.31
N ALA A 493 17.40 -12.56 -5.28
CA ALA A 493 15.99 -12.23 -5.33
C ALA A 493 15.79 -10.73 -5.62
N ASP A 494 16.42 -9.86 -4.84
CA ASP A 494 16.31 -8.41 -4.99
C ASP A 494 16.69 -7.93 -6.39
N LYS A 495 17.85 -8.36 -6.91
CA LYS A 495 18.37 -7.91 -8.21
C LYS A 495 17.62 -8.47 -9.42
N THR A 496 16.92 -9.58 -9.29
CA THR A 496 16.15 -10.20 -10.38
C THR A 496 14.67 -9.84 -10.32
N GLY A 497 14.24 -9.15 -9.25
CA GLY A 497 12.85 -8.84 -9.00
C GLY A 497 12.01 -10.06 -8.57
N GLY A 498 12.65 -11.10 -8.04
CA GLY A 498 12.03 -12.18 -7.31
C GLY A 498 11.75 -11.79 -5.86
N ILE A 499 11.24 -12.75 -5.09
CA ILE A 499 10.87 -12.56 -3.68
C ILE A 499 11.85 -13.34 -2.82
N PHE A 500 12.31 -12.73 -1.71
CA PHE A 500 13.09 -13.41 -0.71
C PHE A 500 12.24 -13.79 0.49
N PHE A 501 12.23 -15.09 0.83
CA PHE A 501 11.63 -15.60 2.05
C PHE A 501 12.65 -16.25 2.96
N ILE A 502 12.46 -16.05 4.26
CA ILE A 502 13.10 -16.87 5.27
C ILE A 502 12.06 -17.78 5.91
N ALA A 503 12.38 -19.06 6.07
CA ALA A 503 11.57 -20.03 6.77
C ALA A 503 12.42 -20.77 7.77
N LYS A 504 11.90 -20.95 8.96
CA LYS A 504 12.52 -21.81 9.97
C LYS A 504 12.24 -23.26 9.70
N ASP A 505 13.11 -24.12 10.16
CA ASP A 505 12.90 -25.58 10.19
C ASP A 505 12.02 -26.03 11.37
N ASP A 506 11.31 -25.09 12.00
CA ASP A 506 10.30 -25.34 13.01
C ASP A 506 8.93 -25.56 12.33
N MET A 507 8.35 -26.73 12.54
CA MET A 507 7.04 -27.06 11.99
C MET A 507 5.94 -26.12 12.48
N ILE A 508 6.02 -25.61 13.72
CA ILE A 508 4.96 -24.81 14.32
C ILE A 508 4.78 -23.47 13.58
N SER A 509 5.87 -22.87 13.10
CA SER A 509 5.80 -21.58 12.41
C SER A 509 5.05 -21.63 11.08
N ASN A 510 5.02 -22.81 10.42
CA ASN A 510 4.44 -23.04 9.09
C ASN A 510 5.01 -22.15 7.97
N GLN A 511 6.11 -21.45 8.23
CA GLN A 511 6.67 -20.43 7.33
C GLN A 511 7.03 -20.95 5.94
N LEU A 512 7.51 -22.20 5.84
CA LEU A 512 7.86 -22.77 4.55
C LEU A 512 6.62 -22.98 3.66
N MET A 513 5.50 -23.43 4.25
CA MET A 513 4.23 -23.52 3.56
C MET A 513 3.72 -22.16 3.12
N ASP A 514 3.82 -21.17 4.01
CA ASP A 514 3.41 -19.81 3.76
C ASP A 514 4.25 -19.15 2.65
N ALA A 515 5.57 -19.39 2.64
CA ALA A 515 6.46 -18.91 1.59
C ALA A 515 6.06 -19.45 0.21
N PHE A 516 5.80 -20.75 0.11
CA PHE A 516 5.32 -21.35 -1.15
C PHE A 516 3.91 -20.89 -1.53
N ALA A 517 3.02 -20.69 -0.56
CA ALA A 517 1.67 -20.18 -0.80
C ALA A 517 1.66 -18.73 -1.32
N SER A 518 2.68 -17.96 -0.97
CA SER A 518 2.83 -16.55 -1.43
C SER A 518 3.43 -16.42 -2.83
N LEU A 519 3.92 -17.53 -3.44
CA LEU A 519 4.48 -17.53 -4.79
C LEU A 519 3.38 -17.68 -5.86
N THR A 520 2.34 -16.88 -5.76
CA THR A 520 1.25 -16.81 -6.74
C THR A 520 1.64 -15.97 -7.95
N LEU A 521 0.94 -16.17 -9.06
CA LEU A 521 1.10 -15.34 -10.25
C LEU A 521 0.29 -14.05 -10.07
N SER A 522 0.96 -12.95 -9.83
CA SER A 522 0.30 -11.65 -9.70
C SER A 522 -0.07 -11.06 -11.07
N THR A 523 -1.23 -11.45 -11.58
CA THR A 523 -1.77 -10.98 -12.87
C THR A 523 -2.71 -9.80 -12.73
N GLY A 524 -3.16 -9.50 -11.52
CA GLY A 524 -4.29 -8.61 -11.26
C GLY A 524 -5.66 -9.31 -11.40
N ASP A 525 -5.70 -10.60 -11.73
CA ASP A 525 -6.92 -11.41 -11.72
C ASP A 525 -7.00 -12.27 -10.47
N TYR A 526 -7.42 -11.66 -9.39
CA TYR A 526 -7.54 -12.32 -8.09
C TYR A 526 -8.62 -13.42 -8.04
N THR A 527 -9.46 -13.56 -9.07
CA THR A 527 -10.47 -14.63 -9.09
C THR A 527 -9.87 -15.99 -9.40
N ASN A 528 -8.73 -16.03 -10.08
CA ASN A 528 -8.02 -17.27 -10.40
C ASN A 528 -6.86 -17.58 -9.43
N GLU A 529 -6.54 -16.64 -8.54
CA GLU A 529 -5.44 -16.80 -7.59
C GLU A 529 -5.94 -17.47 -6.30
N PRO A 530 -5.20 -18.45 -5.74
CA PRO A 530 -5.55 -19.04 -4.46
C PRO A 530 -5.35 -18.02 -3.33
N VAL A 531 -6.28 -18.03 -2.38
CA VAL A 531 -6.27 -17.20 -1.18
C VAL A 531 -6.06 -18.09 0.03
N GLN A 532 -5.13 -17.71 0.89
CA GLN A 532 -4.90 -18.40 2.15
C GLN A 532 -5.86 -17.86 3.22
N LEU A 533 -6.75 -18.72 3.69
CA LEU A 533 -7.73 -18.36 4.72
C LEU A 533 -7.14 -18.51 6.13
N GLU A 534 -6.37 -19.59 6.35
CA GLU A 534 -5.76 -19.89 7.64
C GLU A 534 -4.38 -20.50 7.46
N SER A 535 -3.46 -20.17 8.35
CA SER A 535 -2.18 -20.83 8.51
C SER A 535 -1.73 -20.72 9.95
N VAL A 536 -1.83 -21.80 10.67
CA VAL A 536 -1.47 -21.87 12.07
C VAL A 536 -0.82 -23.20 12.41
N GLY A 537 0.12 -23.17 13.34
CA GLY A 537 0.74 -24.38 13.92
C GLY A 537 0.65 -24.35 15.43
N ALA A 538 0.68 -25.53 16.01
CA ALA A 538 0.68 -25.70 17.45
C ALA A 538 1.45 -26.96 17.86
N ARG A 539 1.90 -26.99 19.11
CA ARG A 539 2.44 -28.19 19.74
C ARG A 539 1.62 -28.47 21.01
N THR A 540 0.89 -29.56 21.00
CA THR A 540 0.04 -29.94 22.14
C THR A 540 -0.17 -31.43 22.21
N SER A 541 -0.60 -31.93 23.38
CA SER A 541 -1.14 -33.26 23.58
C SER A 541 -2.65 -33.25 23.83
N ASP A 542 -3.28 -32.08 23.69
CA ASP A 542 -4.70 -31.88 23.96
C ASP A 542 -5.41 -31.40 22.66
N TRP A 543 -6.70 -31.13 22.77
CA TRP A 543 -7.49 -30.59 21.69
C TRP A 543 -7.03 -29.16 21.33
N PHE A 544 -6.79 -28.94 20.06
CA PHE A 544 -6.61 -27.64 19.47
C PHE A 544 -7.82 -27.31 18.61
N ASN A 545 -8.52 -26.23 18.96
CA ASN A 545 -9.75 -25.82 18.29
C ASN A 545 -9.53 -24.48 17.59
N GLY A 546 -10.10 -24.36 16.42
CA GLY A 546 -10.07 -23.10 15.67
C GLY A 546 -11.28 -22.94 14.77
N THR A 547 -11.35 -21.78 14.16
CA THR A 547 -12.43 -21.42 13.23
C THR A 547 -11.83 -20.72 12.03
N VAL A 548 -12.27 -21.13 10.84
CA VAL A 548 -11.98 -20.47 9.57
C VAL A 548 -13.28 -19.96 8.99
N SER A 549 -13.37 -18.67 8.73
CA SER A 549 -14.57 -18.10 8.13
C SER A 549 -14.41 -18.04 6.61
N VAL A 550 -15.20 -18.82 5.91
CA VAL A 550 -15.34 -18.81 4.44
C VAL A 550 -16.43 -17.80 4.11
N ASP A 551 -16.06 -16.69 3.50
CA ASP A 551 -17.05 -15.67 3.07
C ASP A 551 -17.62 -15.99 1.68
N GLN A 552 -18.60 -15.22 1.25
CA GLN A 552 -19.30 -15.46 -0.02
C GLN A 552 -18.41 -15.24 -1.26
N THR A 553 -17.25 -14.60 -1.12
CA THR A 553 -16.36 -14.33 -2.25
C THR A 553 -15.39 -15.45 -2.56
N VAL A 554 -15.23 -16.41 -1.63
CA VAL A 554 -14.35 -17.58 -1.76
C VAL A 554 -15.13 -18.86 -1.51
N GLY A 555 -14.56 -19.99 -1.85
CA GLY A 555 -15.17 -21.29 -1.61
C GLY A 555 -14.79 -22.34 -2.63
N ASN A 556 -14.40 -21.94 -3.83
CA ASN A 556 -13.98 -22.87 -4.87
C ASN A 556 -12.61 -23.48 -4.51
N LYS A 557 -12.44 -24.77 -4.84
CA LYS A 557 -11.21 -25.55 -4.54
C LYS A 557 -10.74 -25.40 -3.08
N THR A 558 -11.68 -25.28 -2.13
CA THR A 558 -11.32 -25.14 -0.71
C THR A 558 -10.70 -26.43 -0.20
N SER A 559 -9.48 -26.29 0.37
CA SER A 559 -8.73 -27.42 0.94
C SER A 559 -8.22 -27.11 2.34
N PHE A 560 -8.36 -28.09 3.24
CA PHE A 560 -7.76 -28.11 4.57
C PHE A 560 -6.59 -29.09 4.53
N VAL A 561 -5.38 -28.60 4.69
CA VAL A 561 -4.15 -29.40 4.72
C VAL A 561 -3.60 -29.38 6.13
N ILE A 562 -3.59 -30.53 6.78
CA ILE A 562 -3.04 -30.72 8.13
C ILE A 562 -1.73 -31.52 8.00
N ILE A 563 -0.65 -31.00 8.55
CA ILE A 563 0.65 -31.68 8.64
C ILE A 563 0.89 -32.04 10.10
N TYR A 564 1.36 -33.25 10.36
CA TYR A 564 1.66 -33.72 11.71
C TYR A 564 3.09 -34.27 11.83
N GLU A 565 3.67 -34.16 13.01
CA GLU A 565 5.09 -34.49 13.24
C GLU A 565 5.34 -36.01 13.42
N ILE A 566 4.57 -36.66 14.25
CA ILE A 566 4.90 -38.03 14.72
C ILE A 566 3.77 -39.01 14.37
N ARG A 567 2.58 -38.81 14.94
CA ARG A 567 1.44 -39.72 14.83
C ARG A 567 0.24 -39.03 14.22
N PHE A 568 -0.51 -39.78 13.45
CA PHE A 568 -1.78 -39.36 12.87
C PHE A 568 -2.73 -38.83 13.94
N PRO A 569 -3.17 -37.55 13.86
CA PRO A 569 -4.07 -36.93 14.83
C PRO A 569 -5.54 -37.30 14.61
N SER A 570 -6.37 -37.20 15.63
CA SER A 570 -7.83 -37.18 15.47
C SER A 570 -8.25 -35.80 14.94
N ILE A 571 -9.00 -35.77 13.85
CA ILE A 571 -9.37 -34.55 13.13
C ILE A 571 -10.88 -34.51 12.95
N TYR A 572 -11.51 -33.43 13.33
CA TYR A 572 -12.91 -33.11 13.09
C TYR A 572 -13.00 -31.73 12.47
N ILE A 573 -13.68 -31.66 11.34
CA ILE A 573 -13.96 -30.37 10.65
C ILE A 573 -15.48 -30.29 10.50
N GLN A 574 -16.08 -29.23 11.00
CA GLN A 574 -17.52 -29.01 10.94
C GLN A 574 -17.84 -27.85 10.04
N SER A 575 -18.71 -28.07 9.05
CA SER A 575 -19.23 -27.02 8.18
C SER A 575 -20.20 -26.10 8.92
N PRO A 576 -20.51 -24.91 8.38
CA PRO A 576 -21.52 -24.00 8.93
C PRO A 576 -22.90 -24.66 9.10
N SER A 577 -23.31 -25.52 8.18
CA SER A 577 -24.58 -26.31 8.28
C SER A 577 -24.55 -27.43 9.31
N GLY A 578 -23.38 -27.68 9.94
CA GLY A 578 -23.24 -28.71 10.98
C GLY A 578 -22.77 -30.07 10.48
N SER A 579 -22.48 -30.23 9.17
CA SER A 579 -21.90 -31.48 8.64
C SER A 579 -20.50 -31.70 9.20
N ILE A 580 -20.21 -32.91 9.69
CA ILE A 580 -18.94 -33.24 10.31
C ILE A 580 -18.10 -34.11 9.35
N TYR A 581 -16.91 -33.65 9.04
CA TYR A 581 -15.90 -34.39 8.30
C TYR A 581 -14.89 -34.99 9.27
N THR A 582 -14.64 -36.27 9.12
CA THR A 582 -13.70 -37.03 9.94
C THR A 582 -12.62 -37.63 9.05
N GLN A 583 -11.75 -38.41 9.66
CA GLN A 583 -10.66 -39.11 8.94
C GLN A 583 -11.15 -39.94 7.75
N THR A 584 -12.39 -40.44 7.76
CA THR A 584 -12.98 -41.24 6.66
C THR A 584 -13.29 -40.41 5.41
N ASN A 585 -13.40 -39.07 5.57
CA ASN A 585 -13.67 -38.12 4.49
C ASN A 585 -12.38 -37.47 3.95
N MET A 586 -11.23 -37.77 4.55
CA MET A 586 -9.95 -37.11 4.30
C MET A 586 -8.99 -38.07 3.60
N SER A 587 -8.17 -37.55 2.72
CA SER A 587 -7.03 -38.25 2.16
C SER A 587 -5.84 -38.18 3.13
N HIS A 588 -5.16 -39.31 3.33
CA HIS A 588 -4.00 -39.39 4.19
C HIS A 588 -2.77 -39.88 3.41
N ASP A 589 -1.71 -39.11 3.43
CA ASP A 589 -0.39 -39.51 2.95
C ASP A 589 0.56 -39.70 4.14
N GLY A 590 0.75 -40.97 4.54
CA GLY A 590 1.61 -41.33 5.65
C GLY A 590 3.10 -41.07 5.39
N LEU A 591 3.55 -40.99 4.11
CA LEU A 591 4.93 -40.68 3.75
C LEU A 591 5.20 -39.16 3.81
N LEU A 592 4.20 -38.36 3.51
CA LEU A 592 4.24 -36.89 3.67
C LEU A 592 3.77 -36.46 5.05
N LYS A 593 3.20 -37.37 5.85
CA LYS A 593 2.55 -37.01 7.13
C LYS A 593 1.53 -35.86 6.97
N THR A 594 0.76 -35.92 5.92
CA THR A 594 -0.28 -34.95 5.60
C THR A 594 -1.64 -35.57 5.59
N VAL A 595 -2.63 -34.83 6.04
CA VAL A 595 -4.05 -35.15 5.94
C VAL A 595 -4.73 -34.02 5.19
N THR A 596 -5.49 -34.34 4.17
CA THR A 596 -6.13 -33.33 3.33
C THR A 596 -7.61 -33.57 3.23
N LEU A 597 -8.42 -32.55 3.49
CA LEU A 597 -9.83 -32.49 3.17
C LEU A 597 -10.02 -31.48 2.03
N ASN A 598 -10.39 -31.99 0.86
CA ASN A 598 -10.84 -31.15 -0.25
C ASN A 598 -12.36 -31.07 -0.21
N ILE A 599 -12.91 -29.86 -0.16
CA ILE A 599 -14.35 -29.66 -0.16
C ILE A 599 -14.84 -29.76 -1.61
N PRO A 600 -15.78 -30.69 -1.91
CA PRO A 600 -16.32 -30.80 -3.26
C PRO A 600 -17.13 -29.55 -3.66
N GLY A 601 -16.89 -29.03 -4.85
CA GLY A 601 -17.59 -27.85 -5.36
C GLY A 601 -17.20 -26.59 -4.63
N THR A 602 -18.16 -25.69 -4.40
CA THR A 602 -17.97 -24.46 -3.64
C THR A 602 -18.27 -24.70 -2.17
N ALA A 603 -17.30 -24.40 -1.29
CA ALA A 603 -17.48 -24.53 0.16
C ALA A 603 -18.59 -23.58 0.65
N GLU A 604 -19.39 -24.07 1.60
CA GLU A 604 -20.46 -23.31 2.23
C GLU A 604 -19.93 -22.08 2.92
N PRO A 605 -20.47 -20.87 2.65
CA PRO A 605 -20.10 -19.66 3.39
C PRO A 605 -20.47 -19.75 4.86
N GLY A 606 -19.59 -19.30 5.74
CA GLY A 606 -19.78 -19.28 7.17
C GLY A 606 -18.57 -19.80 7.92
N ASP A 607 -18.76 -20.08 9.20
CA ASP A 607 -17.71 -20.48 10.12
C ASP A 607 -17.48 -21.99 10.11
N TRP A 608 -16.37 -22.40 9.52
CA TRP A 608 -15.87 -23.77 9.57
C TRP A 608 -15.05 -23.98 10.82
N LYS A 609 -15.50 -24.91 11.68
CA LYS A 609 -14.81 -25.21 12.94
C LYS A 609 -13.94 -26.44 12.76
N TYR A 610 -12.69 -26.35 13.21
CA TYR A 610 -11.80 -27.50 13.23
C TYR A 610 -11.35 -27.84 14.65
N SER A 611 -11.20 -29.14 14.91
CA SER A 611 -10.69 -29.69 16.15
C SER A 611 -9.67 -30.77 15.84
N ILE A 612 -8.45 -30.59 16.32
CA ILE A 612 -7.33 -31.50 16.10
C ILE A 612 -6.82 -31.97 17.45
N GLN A 613 -6.79 -33.28 17.66
CA GLN A 613 -6.27 -33.89 18.88
C GLN A 613 -5.10 -34.80 18.57
N THR A 614 -4.04 -34.63 19.30
CA THR A 614 -2.86 -35.48 19.22
C THR A 614 -2.78 -36.37 20.46
N THR A 615 -2.40 -37.64 20.25
CA THR A 615 -2.25 -38.59 21.35
C THR A 615 -0.93 -38.47 22.11
N SER A 616 -0.04 -37.59 21.65
CA SER A 616 1.27 -37.28 22.26
C SER A 616 1.58 -35.82 22.01
N ASN A 617 2.40 -35.22 22.88
CA ASN A 617 2.86 -33.85 22.63
C ASN A 617 3.71 -33.78 21.35
N GLN A 618 3.11 -33.32 20.27
CA GLN A 618 3.71 -33.19 18.92
C GLN A 618 3.26 -31.93 18.24
N ALA A 619 4.05 -31.48 17.28
CA ALA A 619 3.69 -30.38 16.41
C ALA A 619 2.74 -30.82 15.32
N PHE A 620 1.88 -29.90 14.95
CA PHE A 620 1.08 -29.98 13.72
C PHE A 620 0.80 -28.57 13.19
N THR A 621 0.46 -28.50 11.92
CA THR A 621 0.02 -27.27 11.27
C THR A 621 -1.27 -27.52 10.51
N ILE A 622 -2.06 -26.48 10.37
CA ILE A 622 -3.21 -26.44 9.46
C ILE A 622 -3.06 -25.26 8.52
N THR A 623 -3.21 -25.53 7.24
CA THR A 623 -3.27 -24.53 6.17
C THR A 623 -4.59 -24.71 5.44
N VAL A 624 -5.34 -23.61 5.28
CA VAL A 624 -6.60 -23.61 4.54
C VAL A 624 -6.46 -22.63 3.39
N THR A 625 -6.66 -23.15 2.19
CA THR A 625 -6.63 -22.36 0.95
C THR A 625 -7.96 -22.49 0.22
N SER A 626 -8.32 -21.45 -0.52
CA SER A 626 -9.54 -21.39 -1.32
C SER A 626 -9.30 -20.52 -2.54
N GLN A 627 -10.19 -20.58 -3.52
CA GLN A 627 -10.25 -19.67 -4.67
C GLN A 627 -11.58 -18.93 -4.66
N ALA A 628 -11.69 -17.90 -5.52
CA ALA A 628 -12.93 -17.16 -5.67
C ALA A 628 -14.11 -18.11 -5.92
N ALA A 629 -15.25 -17.82 -5.27
CA ALA A 629 -16.48 -18.60 -5.44
C ALA A 629 -17.06 -18.44 -6.84
N HIS A 630 -16.85 -17.27 -7.46
CA HIS A 630 -17.35 -16.89 -8.78
C HIS A 630 -16.28 -16.16 -9.58
N ASP A 631 -16.28 -16.31 -10.89
CA ASP A 631 -15.26 -15.73 -11.78
C ASP A 631 -15.37 -14.21 -11.92
N ASP A 632 -16.51 -13.63 -11.56
CA ASP A 632 -16.81 -12.19 -11.66
C ASP A 632 -16.70 -11.44 -10.32
N VAL A 633 -16.56 -12.16 -9.22
CA VAL A 633 -16.47 -11.57 -7.88
C VAL A 633 -15.07 -11.85 -7.28
N PRO A 634 -14.16 -10.88 -7.32
CA PRO A 634 -12.85 -11.06 -6.70
C PRO A 634 -12.98 -11.21 -5.18
N PRO A 635 -12.12 -12.05 -4.57
CA PRO A 635 -12.13 -12.25 -3.13
C PRO A 635 -11.60 -11.01 -2.39
N ILE A 636 -11.88 -10.94 -1.09
CA ILE A 636 -11.16 -10.05 -0.19
C ILE A 636 -9.72 -10.54 -0.14
N ILE A 637 -8.78 -9.63 -0.42
CA ILE A 637 -7.34 -9.89 -0.42
C ILE A 637 -6.65 -9.09 0.68
N VAL A 638 -5.52 -9.59 1.12
CA VAL A 638 -4.63 -8.93 2.07
C VAL A 638 -3.24 -8.85 1.45
N LYS A 639 -2.70 -7.63 1.35
CA LYS A 639 -1.32 -7.38 0.93
C LYS A 639 -0.57 -6.81 2.11
N THR A 640 0.60 -7.36 2.40
CA THR A 640 1.40 -6.91 3.53
C THR A 640 2.86 -6.74 3.16
N HIS A 641 3.47 -5.69 3.69
CA HIS A 641 4.89 -5.39 3.48
C HIS A 641 5.44 -4.51 4.61
N MET A 642 6.75 -4.42 4.67
CA MET A 642 7.47 -3.44 5.48
C MET A 642 7.75 -2.19 4.64
N ASN A 643 7.83 -1.02 5.27
CA ASN A 643 8.21 0.23 4.58
C ASN A 643 9.61 0.15 3.93
N GLN A 644 10.46 -0.78 4.35
CA GLN A 644 11.79 -1.00 3.83
C GLN A 644 12.23 -2.44 4.04
N GLN A 645 12.99 -3.00 3.10
CA GLN A 645 13.53 -4.36 3.20
C GLN A 645 14.83 -4.44 4.01
N PHE A 646 15.53 -3.32 4.15
CA PHE A 646 16.77 -3.22 4.94
C PHE A 646 16.67 -2.09 5.94
N SER A 647 17.11 -2.33 7.17
CA SER A 647 17.16 -1.32 8.23
C SER A 647 18.49 -1.37 8.96
N ASP A 648 19.06 -0.21 9.24
CA ASP A 648 20.23 -0.05 10.12
C ASP A 648 19.84 0.19 11.58
N GLY A 649 18.54 0.20 11.87
CA GLY A 649 17.98 0.45 13.18
C GLY A 649 17.95 1.92 13.62
N THR A 650 18.30 2.86 12.75
CA THR A 650 18.28 4.30 13.10
C THR A 650 16.87 4.87 13.16
N LYS A 651 15.92 4.25 12.43
CA LYS A 651 14.50 4.63 12.42
C LYS A 651 13.62 3.41 12.70
N PRO A 652 12.43 3.59 13.27
CA PRO A 652 11.46 2.52 13.39
C PRO A 652 11.04 2.04 12.01
N MET A 653 10.80 0.75 11.88
CA MET A 653 10.19 0.20 10.66
C MET A 653 8.68 0.32 10.77
N THR A 654 7.99 0.35 9.65
CA THR A 654 6.52 0.36 9.60
C THR A 654 6.02 -0.91 8.92
N VAL A 655 5.04 -1.54 9.56
CA VAL A 655 4.29 -2.67 8.99
C VAL A 655 3.02 -2.13 8.36
N PHE A 656 2.72 -2.54 7.14
CA PHE A 656 1.49 -2.23 6.43
C PHE A 656 0.75 -3.51 6.05
N ALA A 657 -0.59 -3.44 6.15
CA ALA A 657 -1.49 -4.43 5.60
C ALA A 657 -2.66 -3.72 4.92
N GLU A 658 -2.76 -3.83 3.60
CA GLU A 658 -3.91 -3.39 2.83
C GLU A 658 -4.95 -4.50 2.79
N VAL A 659 -6.18 -4.21 3.21
CA VAL A 659 -7.32 -5.12 3.15
C VAL A 659 -8.34 -4.55 2.19
N SER A 660 -8.59 -5.22 1.08
CA SER A 660 -9.46 -4.70 0.03
C SER A 660 -10.15 -5.81 -0.75
N GLN A 661 -11.26 -5.47 -1.41
CA GLN A 661 -11.92 -6.28 -2.41
C GLN A 661 -12.09 -5.45 -3.68
N ASN A 662 -11.49 -5.85 -4.76
CA ASN A 662 -11.53 -5.10 -6.02
C ASN A 662 -11.20 -3.61 -5.80
N TYR A 663 -10.09 -3.32 -5.13
CA TYR A 663 -9.64 -1.98 -4.70
C TYR A 663 -10.56 -1.26 -3.71
N ARG A 664 -11.72 -1.82 -3.36
CA ARG A 664 -12.62 -1.26 -2.36
C ARG A 664 -12.07 -1.55 -0.96
N PRO A 665 -11.75 -0.53 -0.16
CA PRO A 665 -11.18 -0.73 1.16
C PRO A 665 -12.14 -1.48 2.10
N VAL A 666 -11.60 -2.42 2.86
CA VAL A 666 -12.28 -3.08 3.99
C VAL A 666 -11.80 -2.46 5.27
N ILE A 667 -12.68 -1.82 6.02
CA ILE A 667 -12.38 -1.04 7.23
C ILE A 667 -12.93 -1.70 8.49
N ASN A 668 -12.37 -1.33 9.64
CA ASN A 668 -12.72 -1.88 10.95
C ASN A 668 -12.51 -3.40 11.06
N ALA A 669 -11.59 -3.98 10.31
CA ALA A 669 -11.18 -5.37 10.49
C ALA A 669 -10.21 -5.51 11.68
N GLU A 670 -10.16 -6.69 12.28
CA GLU A 670 -9.14 -7.04 13.25
C GLU A 670 -7.91 -7.58 12.52
N VAL A 671 -6.81 -6.83 12.56
CA VAL A 671 -5.58 -7.09 11.81
C VAL A 671 -4.40 -7.26 12.76
N TRP A 672 -3.73 -8.41 12.68
CA TRP A 672 -2.56 -8.73 13.50
C TRP A 672 -1.38 -9.11 12.63
N ALA A 673 -0.25 -8.49 12.87
CA ALA A 673 1.03 -8.85 12.28
C ALA A 673 1.88 -9.64 13.28
N THR A 674 2.49 -10.72 12.80
CA THR A 674 3.50 -11.47 13.52
C THR A 674 4.83 -11.31 12.79
N LEU A 675 5.82 -10.77 13.50
CA LEU A 675 7.18 -10.61 13.03
C LEU A 675 8.05 -11.60 13.78
N GLU A 676 8.73 -12.45 13.05
CA GLU A 676 9.55 -13.50 13.62
C GLU A 676 10.99 -13.41 13.11
N SER A 677 11.93 -13.25 14.04
CA SER A 677 13.34 -13.17 13.70
C SER A 677 13.94 -14.57 13.45
N GLU A 678 15.03 -14.63 12.69
CA GLU A 678 15.79 -15.85 12.50
C GLU A 678 16.31 -16.46 13.81
N THR A 679 16.46 -15.67 14.87
CA THR A 679 16.89 -16.13 16.21
C THR A 679 15.76 -16.72 17.04
N GLY A 680 14.50 -16.66 16.58
CA GLY A 680 13.33 -17.22 17.23
C GLY A 680 12.53 -16.25 18.10
N SER A 681 12.91 -14.97 18.16
CA SER A 681 12.06 -13.99 18.83
C SER A 681 10.85 -13.68 17.96
N GLU A 682 9.67 -13.77 18.54
CA GLU A 682 8.38 -13.48 17.91
C GLU A 682 7.77 -12.23 18.54
N HIS A 683 7.26 -11.35 17.70
CA HIS A 683 6.55 -10.15 18.12
C HIS A 683 5.23 -10.04 17.38
N THR A 684 4.15 -10.03 18.14
CA THR A 684 2.81 -9.82 17.62
C THR A 684 2.40 -8.36 17.80
N LEU A 685 1.78 -7.78 16.78
CA LEU A 685 1.49 -6.36 16.67
C LEU A 685 0.11 -6.17 16.04
N GLN A 686 -0.81 -5.51 16.73
CA GLN A 686 -2.08 -5.12 16.12
C GLN A 686 -1.86 -3.94 15.18
N LEU A 687 -2.30 -4.04 13.94
CA LEU A 687 -2.29 -2.96 12.98
C LEU A 687 -3.61 -2.22 13.01
N LEU A 688 -3.59 -0.90 12.83
CA LEU A 688 -4.73 -0.02 12.96
C LEU A 688 -4.93 0.82 11.70
N ASP A 689 -6.20 1.04 11.34
CA ASP A 689 -6.65 1.96 10.28
C ASP A 689 -7.41 3.12 10.95
N ASN A 690 -6.68 3.97 11.66
CA ASN A 690 -7.24 5.01 12.53
C ASN A 690 -6.78 6.45 12.19
N GLY A 691 -5.95 6.62 11.17
CA GLY A 691 -5.40 7.91 10.74
C GLY A 691 -4.35 8.48 11.69
N ALA A 692 -3.70 7.63 12.51
CA ALA A 692 -2.78 8.07 13.55
C ALA A 692 -1.48 7.26 13.56
N GLY A 693 -0.38 7.90 13.94
CA GLY A 693 0.94 7.27 14.01
C GLY A 693 1.48 6.88 12.64
N ALA A 694 1.63 5.59 12.40
CA ALA A 694 2.07 5.07 11.12
C ALA A 694 0.98 5.09 10.05
N ASP A 695 -0.29 5.21 10.46
CA ASP A 695 -1.42 5.26 9.57
C ASP A 695 -1.68 6.70 9.11
N ALA A 696 -1.65 6.92 7.80
CA ALA A 696 -1.82 8.25 7.22
C ALA A 696 -3.29 8.68 7.14
N PHE A 697 -4.21 7.74 6.88
CA PHE A 697 -5.61 8.05 6.61
C PHE A 697 -6.56 7.07 7.30
N GLN A 698 -7.45 7.59 8.13
CA GLN A 698 -8.46 6.75 8.76
C GLN A 698 -9.45 6.17 7.74
N GLY A 699 -9.72 4.88 7.85
CA GLY A 699 -10.76 4.20 7.10
C GLY A 699 -10.46 4.14 5.60
N ASP A 700 -9.22 3.90 5.22
CA ASP A 700 -8.83 3.70 3.84
C ASP A 700 -8.42 2.25 3.53
N GLY A 701 -8.58 1.35 4.53
CA GLY A 701 -8.28 -0.08 4.42
C GLY A 701 -6.80 -0.41 4.54
N ILE A 702 -5.95 0.57 4.90
CA ILE A 702 -4.54 0.37 5.17
C ILE A 702 -4.34 0.34 6.68
N TYR A 703 -4.03 -0.82 7.19
CA TYR A 703 -3.74 -1.03 8.60
C TYR A 703 -2.24 -0.95 8.79
N SER A 704 -1.79 -0.10 9.69
CA SER A 704 -0.36 0.07 9.90
C SER A 704 0.02 0.28 11.36
N ARG A 705 1.28 0.03 11.65
CA ARG A 705 1.90 0.35 12.94
C ARG A 705 3.41 0.38 12.85
N TYR A 706 4.03 1.20 13.69
CA TYR A 706 5.48 1.21 13.84
C TYR A 706 5.96 -0.04 14.57
N PHE A 707 6.97 -0.69 14.00
CA PHE A 707 7.70 -1.79 14.63
C PHE A 707 9.00 -1.26 15.22
N THR A 708 9.03 -1.16 16.56
CA THR A 708 10.15 -0.59 17.32
C THR A 708 11.04 -1.65 17.97
N LYS A 709 10.54 -2.89 18.10
CA LYS A 709 11.31 -4.01 18.68
C LYS A 709 12.19 -4.67 17.63
N ILE A 710 13.09 -3.87 17.06
CA ILE A 710 13.96 -4.28 15.97
C ILE A 710 15.01 -5.27 16.49
N VAL A 711 15.08 -6.44 15.86
CA VAL A 711 16.06 -7.50 16.18
C VAL A 711 17.01 -7.66 15.01
N ASN A 712 18.31 -7.69 15.29
CA ASN A 712 19.35 -7.88 14.29
C ASN A 712 19.21 -9.23 13.57
N GLY A 713 19.43 -9.24 12.26
CA GLY A 713 19.31 -10.40 11.40
C GLY A 713 18.10 -10.36 10.47
N ARG A 714 17.81 -11.51 9.88
CA ARG A 714 16.68 -11.66 8.95
C ARG A 714 15.38 -11.95 9.68
N ASN A 715 14.30 -11.37 9.21
CA ASN A 715 12.99 -11.47 9.85
C ASN A 715 11.92 -11.79 8.81
N SER A 716 10.88 -12.52 9.21
CA SER A 716 9.68 -12.80 8.42
C SER A 716 8.49 -12.00 8.91
N LEU A 717 7.54 -11.74 8.01
CA LEU A 717 6.29 -11.04 8.30
C LEU A 717 5.10 -11.91 7.90
N LYS A 718 4.14 -12.07 8.82
CA LYS A 718 2.87 -12.75 8.59
C LYS A 718 1.74 -11.89 9.14
N VAL A 719 0.68 -11.71 8.38
CA VAL A 719 -0.50 -10.94 8.81
C VAL A 719 -1.73 -11.82 8.78
N ARG A 720 -2.52 -11.73 9.83
CA ARG A 720 -3.82 -12.38 9.95
C ARG A 720 -4.92 -11.35 10.10
N VAL A 721 -5.97 -11.49 9.29
CA VAL A 721 -7.11 -10.58 9.25
C VAL A 721 -8.40 -11.36 9.48
N LYS A 722 -9.27 -10.81 10.29
CA LYS A 722 -10.62 -11.35 10.50
C LYS A 722 -11.64 -10.23 10.72
N ASN A 723 -12.92 -10.56 10.55
CA ASN A 723 -14.01 -9.65 10.88
C ASN A 723 -14.01 -9.34 12.38
N GLN A 724 -14.13 -8.08 12.73
CA GLN A 724 -14.22 -7.61 14.11
C GLN A 724 -15.67 -7.62 14.60
N GLY A 725 -16.20 -8.79 14.97
CA GLY A 725 -17.50 -8.90 15.62
C GLY A 725 -18.67 -8.23 14.90
N GLY A 726 -18.67 -8.22 13.56
CA GLY A 726 -19.70 -7.57 12.74
C GLY A 726 -19.51 -6.06 12.53
N GLN A 727 -18.41 -5.47 12.97
CA GLN A 727 -18.09 -4.05 12.75
C GLN A 727 -17.37 -3.80 11.43
N THR A 728 -16.79 -4.85 10.86
CA THR A 728 -16.06 -4.76 9.58
C THR A 728 -17.02 -4.45 8.45
N ARG A 729 -16.67 -3.47 7.64
CA ARG A 729 -17.48 -3.03 6.51
C ARG A 729 -16.62 -2.50 5.38
N PHE A 730 -17.20 -2.33 4.22
CA PHE A 730 -16.56 -1.57 3.15
C PHE A 730 -16.53 -0.08 3.46
N ALA A 731 -15.47 0.59 3.01
CA ALA A 731 -15.40 2.03 3.10
C ALA A 731 -16.52 2.67 2.28
N VAL A 732 -17.12 3.73 2.83
CA VAL A 732 -18.04 4.60 2.08
C VAL A 732 -17.25 5.29 0.98
N GLN A 733 -17.89 5.65 -0.10
CA GLN A 733 -17.23 6.37 -1.19
C GLN A 733 -16.48 7.60 -0.63
N LYS A 734 -15.18 7.59 -0.75
CA LYS A 734 -14.34 8.76 -0.45
C LYS A 734 -14.25 9.61 -1.70
N ASN A 735 -14.57 10.88 -1.57
CA ASN A 735 -14.32 11.88 -2.60
C ASN A 735 -12.84 12.33 -2.60
N SER A 736 -11.91 11.41 -2.34
CA SER A 736 -10.46 11.65 -2.45
C SER A 736 -10.03 11.21 -3.85
N GLY A 737 -9.14 11.91 -4.47
CA GLY A 737 -8.62 11.61 -5.80
C GLY A 737 -8.67 12.80 -6.73
N ALA A 738 -8.56 12.56 -8.02
CA ALA A 738 -8.36 13.59 -9.02
C ALA A 738 -9.13 14.86 -8.75
N PRO A 739 -8.50 15.98 -8.93
CA PRO A 739 -9.11 17.27 -8.68
C PRO A 739 -10.37 17.37 -9.49
N TYR A 740 -11.42 17.63 -8.79
CA TYR A 740 -12.70 17.94 -9.38
C TYR A 740 -12.54 19.10 -10.33
N VAL A 741 -12.98 18.95 -11.56
CA VAL A 741 -13.12 20.09 -12.43
C VAL A 741 -14.13 21.01 -11.77
N PRO A 742 -13.72 22.17 -11.25
CA PRO A 742 -14.63 23.06 -10.56
C PRO A 742 -15.72 23.48 -11.52
N GLY A 743 -16.96 23.59 -11.04
CA GLY A 743 -18.04 24.14 -11.83
C GLY A 743 -17.64 25.52 -12.33
N TYR A 744 -17.48 25.66 -13.63
CA TYR A 744 -17.37 26.98 -14.23
C TYR A 744 -18.77 27.55 -14.37
N VAL A 745 -18.95 28.75 -13.91
CA VAL A 745 -20.14 29.52 -14.18
C VAL A 745 -19.98 30.21 -15.54
N VAL A 746 -20.44 29.55 -16.59
CA VAL A 746 -20.57 30.15 -17.91
C VAL A 746 -22.04 30.35 -18.18
N ASN A 747 -22.49 31.60 -18.30
CA ASN A 747 -23.88 31.97 -18.53
C ASN A 747 -24.85 31.37 -17.50
N VAL A 748 -24.47 31.33 -16.23
CA VAL A 748 -25.28 30.80 -15.11
C VAL A 748 -25.52 29.28 -15.21
N GLN A 749 -24.84 28.56 -16.04
CA GLN A 749 -24.90 27.10 -16.11
C GLN A 749 -23.63 26.46 -15.56
N LEU A 750 -23.82 25.43 -14.74
CA LEU A 750 -22.76 24.60 -14.19
C LEU A 750 -22.35 23.48 -15.14
N ASN A 751 -21.13 23.00 -14.97
CA ASN A 751 -20.67 21.73 -15.53
C ASN A 751 -21.66 20.61 -15.18
N PRO A 752 -21.70 19.51 -15.97
CA PRO A 752 -22.51 18.35 -15.62
C PRO A 752 -22.24 17.92 -14.19
N PRO A 753 -23.30 17.56 -13.43
CA PRO A 753 -23.13 17.07 -12.07
C PRO A 753 -22.33 15.78 -12.06
N LYS A 754 -21.58 15.54 -10.98
CA LYS A 754 -20.94 14.25 -10.74
C LYS A 754 -21.96 13.12 -10.81
N PRO A 755 -21.57 11.94 -11.32
CA PRO A 755 -22.41 10.75 -11.23
C PRO A 755 -22.84 10.51 -9.78
N PRO A 756 -24.08 10.06 -9.54
CA PRO A 756 -24.52 9.69 -8.21
C PRO A 756 -23.64 8.57 -7.66
N VAL A 757 -23.42 8.59 -6.37
CA VAL A 757 -22.72 7.54 -5.64
C VAL A 757 -23.51 6.23 -5.77
N SER A 758 -22.84 5.13 -6.09
CA SER A 758 -23.45 3.80 -6.06
C SER A 758 -23.79 3.42 -4.60
N GLU A 759 -25.04 3.09 -4.33
CA GLU A 759 -25.49 2.57 -3.03
C GLU A 759 -25.25 1.04 -2.97
N GLU A 760 -24.00 0.60 -3.00
CA GLU A 760 -23.68 -0.80 -2.79
C GLU A 760 -23.70 -1.15 -1.29
N PRO A 761 -24.02 -2.41 -0.94
CA PRO A 761 -24.00 -2.86 0.44
C PRO A 761 -22.62 -2.62 1.09
N LEU A 762 -22.64 -2.06 2.29
CA LEU A 762 -21.43 -1.79 3.05
C LEU A 762 -21.01 -3.00 3.90
N GLU A 763 -21.90 -3.97 4.08
CA GLU A 763 -21.68 -5.12 4.95
C GLU A 763 -20.65 -6.07 4.34
N VAL A 764 -19.71 -6.48 5.18
CA VAL A 764 -18.75 -7.55 4.91
C VAL A 764 -19.11 -8.72 5.84
N GLY A 765 -19.34 -9.89 5.27
CA GLY A 765 -19.61 -11.11 6.06
C GLY A 765 -18.40 -11.52 6.93
N ASN A 766 -18.57 -12.57 7.70
CA ASN A 766 -17.43 -13.14 8.44
C ASN A 766 -16.38 -13.66 7.45
N PHE A 767 -15.14 -13.30 7.64
CA PHE A 767 -14.02 -13.76 6.83
C PHE A 767 -12.76 -13.91 7.67
N THR A 768 -11.85 -14.77 7.21
CA THR A 768 -10.47 -14.87 7.69
C THR A 768 -9.53 -14.86 6.50
N ARG A 769 -8.38 -14.20 6.65
CA ARG A 769 -7.29 -14.19 5.67
C ARG A 769 -5.96 -14.24 6.39
N THR A 770 -5.03 -14.96 5.79
CA THR A 770 -3.62 -14.93 6.19
C THR A 770 -2.79 -14.52 4.99
N ALA A 771 -1.86 -13.59 5.19
CA ALA A 771 -0.92 -13.15 4.15
C ALA A 771 0.49 -13.16 4.71
N THR A 772 1.46 -13.55 3.89
CA THR A 772 2.88 -13.53 4.21
C THR A 772 3.55 -12.47 3.38
N GLY A 773 4.23 -11.55 4.04
CA GLY A 773 5.04 -10.52 3.42
C GLY A 773 6.44 -11.01 3.08
N GLU A 774 7.15 -10.22 2.28
CA GLU A 774 8.57 -10.44 2.03
C GLU A 774 9.37 -10.38 3.33
N SER A 775 10.41 -11.19 3.41
CA SER A 775 11.35 -11.13 4.53
C SER A 775 12.22 -9.88 4.44
N PHE A 776 12.60 -9.34 5.57
CA PHE A 776 13.42 -8.15 5.67
C PHE A 776 14.65 -8.39 6.54
N GLU A 777 15.68 -7.55 6.38
CA GLU A 777 16.93 -7.69 7.11
C GLU A 777 17.24 -6.44 7.93
N VAL A 778 17.68 -6.66 9.16
CA VAL A 778 18.15 -5.60 10.07
C VAL A 778 19.63 -5.80 10.35
N LYS A 779 20.43 -4.77 10.13
CA LYS A 779 21.86 -4.70 10.47
C LYS A 779 22.10 -3.53 11.41
N LEU A 780 21.97 -3.78 12.71
CA LEU A 780 22.20 -2.76 13.73
C LEU A 780 23.67 -2.33 13.75
N SER A 781 23.91 -1.03 13.73
CA SER A 781 25.25 -0.43 13.75
C SER A 781 25.84 -0.30 15.17
N GLY A 782 25.12 -0.76 16.21
CA GLY A 782 25.58 -0.64 17.60
C GLY A 782 24.73 -1.45 18.59
N THR A 783 25.22 -1.55 19.81
CA THR A 783 24.51 -2.06 20.99
C THR A 783 24.54 -0.99 22.08
N PRO A 784 23.47 -0.61 22.74
CA PRO A 784 22.15 -1.25 22.83
C PRO A 784 21.24 -0.95 21.63
N PRO A 785 20.09 -1.66 21.49
CA PRO A 785 19.12 -1.35 20.45
C PRO A 785 18.67 0.12 20.56
N PRO A 786 18.39 0.76 19.43
CA PRO A 786 18.00 2.17 19.40
C PRO A 786 16.74 2.39 20.25
N ASN A 787 16.76 3.45 21.04
CA ASN A 787 15.57 3.97 21.68
C ASN A 787 14.94 5.00 20.74
N PHE A 788 13.74 4.73 20.26
CA PHE A 788 13.05 5.64 19.36
C PHE A 788 12.27 6.67 20.18
N PRO A 789 12.45 7.98 19.92
CA PRO A 789 11.62 8.99 20.54
C PRO A 789 10.14 8.78 20.15
N PRO A 790 9.19 9.33 20.91
CA PRO A 790 7.78 9.30 20.52
C PRO A 790 7.55 9.83 19.11
N ASN A 791 6.60 9.23 18.42
CA ASN A 791 6.25 9.69 17.09
C ASN A 791 5.63 11.08 17.13
N ARG A 792 5.84 11.81 16.05
CA ARG A 792 5.18 13.07 15.81
C ARG A 792 3.67 12.89 15.73
N ILE A 793 2.93 13.78 16.40
CA ILE A 793 1.48 13.87 16.30
C ILE A 793 1.13 14.53 14.96
N THR A 794 0.27 13.90 14.17
CA THR A 794 -0.11 14.37 12.81
C THR A 794 -1.60 14.65 12.66
N ASP A 795 -2.39 14.47 13.70
CA ASP A 795 -3.85 14.59 13.72
C ASP A 795 -4.36 15.64 14.72
N LEU A 796 -3.49 16.55 15.17
CA LEU A 796 -3.87 17.60 16.09
C LEU A 796 -4.91 18.53 15.45
N SER A 797 -6.03 18.70 16.12
CA SER A 797 -7.05 19.68 15.77
C SER A 797 -7.36 20.62 16.95
N ALA A 798 -7.83 21.81 16.68
CA ALA A 798 -8.16 22.78 17.71
C ALA A 798 -9.45 23.53 17.37
N GLU A 799 -10.24 23.84 18.37
CA GLU A 799 -11.48 24.60 18.28
C GLU A 799 -11.57 25.63 19.40
N ILE A 800 -12.18 26.77 19.11
CA ILE A 800 -12.44 27.80 20.12
C ILE A 800 -13.96 28.02 20.19
N GLN A 801 -14.51 27.75 21.39
CA GLN A 801 -15.90 28.03 21.72
C GLN A 801 -15.92 29.07 22.85
N GLU A 802 -16.48 30.24 22.60
CA GLU A 802 -16.38 31.41 23.48
C GLU A 802 -14.93 31.73 23.85
N ASP A 803 -14.51 31.52 25.09
CA ASP A 803 -13.13 31.72 25.55
C ASP A 803 -12.42 30.38 25.87
N THR A 804 -13.09 29.26 25.61
CA THR A 804 -12.55 27.91 25.83
C THR A 804 -11.92 27.39 24.56
N VAL A 805 -10.68 26.93 24.65
CA VAL A 805 -9.97 26.23 23.59
C VAL A 805 -10.07 24.74 23.86
N SER A 806 -10.49 23.97 22.87
CA SER A 806 -10.47 22.50 22.87
C SER A 806 -9.48 22.00 21.86
N ILE A 807 -8.55 21.16 22.30
CA ILE A 807 -7.57 20.47 21.43
C ILE A 807 -7.91 18.98 21.41
N ILE A 808 -7.91 18.41 20.23
CA ILE A 808 -8.26 17.00 20.01
C ILE A 808 -7.15 16.33 19.20
N THR A 809 -6.72 15.14 19.62
CA THR A 809 -5.78 14.27 18.90
C THR A 809 -6.03 12.81 19.30
N LYS A 810 -5.58 11.85 18.49
CA LYS A 810 -5.65 10.41 18.80
C LYS A 810 -4.31 9.83 19.23
N ILE A 811 -3.26 10.64 19.22
CA ILE A 811 -1.91 10.20 19.50
C ILE A 811 -1.40 10.98 20.70
N ILE A 812 -1.54 10.43 21.90
CA ILE A 812 -0.86 11.00 23.07
C ILE A 812 -0.08 9.92 23.79
N MET A 813 1.14 10.28 24.16
CA MET A 813 2.00 9.54 25.09
C MET A 813 1.81 10.10 26.50
N LYS A 814 2.42 9.43 27.48
CA LYS A 814 2.28 9.71 28.92
C LYS A 814 2.57 11.17 29.31
N TYR A 815 3.45 11.85 28.57
CA TYR A 815 3.76 13.27 28.79
C TYR A 815 3.68 14.02 27.48
N PHE A 816 3.14 15.25 27.55
CA PHE A 816 3.07 16.14 26.38
C PHE A 816 3.07 17.61 26.81
N ILE A 817 3.57 18.44 25.92
CA ILE A 817 3.63 19.90 26.08
C ILE A 817 2.80 20.52 24.97
N ILE A 818 1.76 21.26 25.32
CA ILE A 818 0.98 22.05 24.37
C ILE A 818 1.48 23.49 24.40
N ARG A 819 1.68 24.02 23.21
CA ARG A 819 2.03 25.45 23.04
C ARG A 819 1.13 26.12 22.04
N TRP A 820 0.90 27.41 22.22
CA TRP A 820 0.13 28.21 21.30
C TRP A 820 0.85 29.50 20.91
N SER A 821 0.46 30.11 19.78
CA SER A 821 0.97 31.38 19.26
C SER A 821 -0.06 32.04 18.36
N PHE A 822 0.11 33.35 18.16
CA PHE A 822 -0.57 34.07 17.09
C PHE A 822 0.14 33.91 15.73
N ASP A 823 1.38 33.40 15.75
CA ASP A 823 2.21 33.22 14.57
C ASP A 823 2.49 31.72 14.34
N LEU A 824 2.02 31.20 13.20
CA LEU A 824 2.21 29.83 12.76
C LEU A 824 3.70 29.50 12.60
N ASP A 825 4.47 30.42 11.97
CA ASP A 825 5.88 30.17 11.68
C ASP A 825 6.72 30.13 12.95
N MET A 826 6.29 30.81 14.02
CA MET A 826 6.94 30.72 15.32
C MET A 826 6.86 29.30 15.86
N LEU A 827 5.68 28.67 15.88
CA LEU A 827 5.50 27.31 16.39
C LEU A 827 6.23 26.29 15.52
N ARG A 828 6.21 26.48 14.21
CA ARG A 828 6.87 25.57 13.26
C ARG A 828 8.40 25.60 13.39
N ASN A 829 9.00 26.78 13.45
CA ASN A 829 10.46 26.94 13.40
C ASN A 829 11.09 26.96 14.80
N SER A 830 10.31 27.28 15.83
CA SER A 830 10.80 27.47 17.20
C SER A 830 9.72 27.17 18.22
N PHE A 831 9.30 25.91 18.30
CA PHE A 831 8.25 25.43 19.20
C PHE A 831 8.44 25.95 20.65
N SER A 832 9.69 25.98 21.15
CA SER A 832 10.04 26.44 22.49
C SER A 832 9.64 27.89 22.80
N ASN A 833 9.47 28.72 21.76
CA ASN A 833 9.10 30.15 21.92
C ASN A 833 7.58 30.35 22.03
N GLY A 834 6.77 29.33 21.73
CA GLY A 834 5.32 29.37 21.89
C GLY A 834 4.93 29.47 23.38
N HIS A 835 3.77 30.05 23.67
CA HIS A 835 3.19 30.12 25.03
C HIS A 835 2.75 28.76 25.50
N VAL A 836 3.14 28.37 26.71
CA VAL A 836 2.82 27.04 27.28
C VAL A 836 1.38 27.01 27.78
N VAL A 837 0.68 25.92 27.50
CA VAL A 837 -0.62 25.57 28.12
C VAL A 837 -0.36 24.72 29.36
N ASN A 838 -1.07 24.99 30.45
CA ASN A 838 -0.95 24.15 31.64
C ASN A 838 -1.67 22.82 31.42
N THR A 839 -0.92 21.73 31.35
CA THR A 839 -1.40 20.35 31.14
C THR A 839 -1.32 19.47 32.38
N ALA A 840 -1.04 20.05 33.58
CA ALA A 840 -0.75 19.26 34.80
C ALA A 840 -1.90 18.37 35.32
N ALA A 841 -3.13 18.55 34.79
CA ALA A 841 -4.31 17.76 35.18
C ALA A 841 -4.70 16.66 34.17
N VAL A 842 -3.92 16.48 33.09
CA VAL A 842 -4.29 15.53 32.01
C VAL A 842 -3.58 14.20 32.20
N SER A 843 -4.38 13.12 32.27
CA SER A 843 -3.88 11.75 32.29
C SER A 843 -4.21 11.12 30.94
N PRO A 844 -3.23 10.84 30.08
CA PRO A 844 -3.47 10.29 28.75
C PRO A 844 -4.02 8.87 28.80
N HIS A 845 -4.84 8.51 27.79
CA HIS A 845 -5.34 7.17 27.56
C HIS A 845 -4.38 6.35 26.70
N GLU A 846 -4.76 5.11 26.37
CA GLU A 846 -3.98 4.29 25.44
C GLU A 846 -3.88 4.92 24.05
N ALA A 847 -2.72 4.72 23.41
CA ALA A 847 -2.48 5.22 22.06
C ALA A 847 -3.57 4.75 21.07
N GLY A 848 -4.11 5.70 20.31
CA GLY A 848 -5.24 5.47 19.39
C GLY A 848 -6.61 5.91 19.96
N SER A 849 -6.69 6.20 21.25
CA SER A 849 -7.88 6.81 21.85
C SER A 849 -7.94 8.30 21.50
N VAL A 850 -9.16 8.82 21.37
CA VAL A 850 -9.35 10.27 21.18
C VAL A 850 -9.09 10.99 22.49
N GLU A 851 -8.11 11.87 22.49
CA GLU A 851 -7.80 12.76 23.60
C GLU A 851 -8.36 14.13 23.31
N GLN A 852 -9.13 14.65 24.25
CA GLN A 852 -9.65 16.01 24.19
C GLN A 852 -9.23 16.77 25.45
N HIS A 853 -8.56 17.89 25.25
CA HIS A 853 -8.16 18.77 26.33
C HIS A 853 -8.72 20.17 26.13
N SER A 854 -9.53 20.63 27.06
CA SER A 854 -10.16 21.97 27.06
C SER A 854 -9.55 22.86 28.13
N PHE A 855 -9.22 24.08 27.76
CA PHE A 855 -8.61 25.07 28.66
C PHE A 855 -8.97 26.49 28.27
N ASN A 856 -8.88 27.41 29.22
CA ASN A 856 -9.02 28.85 28.98
C ASN A 856 -7.65 29.51 28.94
N LEU A 857 -7.49 30.47 28.04
CA LEU A 857 -6.30 31.32 28.02
C LEU A 857 -6.36 32.36 29.15
N SER A 858 -5.20 32.88 29.52
CA SER A 858 -5.08 33.90 30.60
C SER A 858 -5.66 35.27 30.23
N PHE A 859 -6.17 35.41 29.01
CA PHE A 859 -6.79 36.64 28.51
C PHE A 859 -8.05 36.30 27.71
N PRO A 860 -9.04 37.19 27.60
CA PRO A 860 -10.21 36.99 26.78
C PRO A 860 -9.82 37.02 25.31
N ILE A 861 -10.24 35.99 24.54
CA ILE A 861 -9.97 35.91 23.12
C ILE A 861 -10.91 36.88 22.40
N GLN A 862 -10.35 37.81 21.65
CA GLN A 862 -11.14 38.75 20.85
C GLN A 862 -11.79 38.03 19.66
N ASN A 863 -12.96 38.47 19.27
CA ASN A 863 -13.66 37.94 18.11
C ASN A 863 -12.84 38.13 16.83
N GLY A 864 -12.76 37.08 16.00
CA GLY A 864 -11.96 37.07 14.78
C GLY A 864 -10.46 36.73 15.01
N THR A 865 -10.03 36.57 16.25
CA THR A 865 -8.66 36.15 16.55
C THR A 865 -8.44 34.69 16.13
N THR A 866 -7.35 34.49 15.40
CA THR A 866 -6.87 33.15 15.02
C THR A 866 -5.67 32.77 15.88
N LEU A 867 -5.69 31.61 16.48
CA LEU A 867 -4.62 31.05 17.30
C LEU A 867 -4.12 29.75 16.65
N PHE A 868 -2.84 29.50 16.83
CA PHE A 868 -2.18 28.27 16.38
C PHE A 868 -1.72 27.47 17.58
N PHE A 869 -1.84 26.14 17.49
CA PHE A 869 -1.50 25.22 18.56
C PHE A 869 -0.61 24.12 18.01
N ALA A 870 0.35 23.70 18.81
CA ALA A 870 1.21 22.58 18.53
C ALA A 870 1.46 21.79 19.82
N VAL A 871 1.78 20.51 19.65
CA VAL A 871 2.04 19.57 20.74
C VAL A 871 3.36 18.87 20.50
N GLN A 872 4.07 18.58 21.56
CA GLN A 872 5.26 17.74 21.56
C GLN A 872 5.09 16.69 22.63
N SER A 873 5.19 15.41 22.28
CA SER A 873 5.14 14.28 23.20
C SER A 873 6.51 14.00 23.79
N GLU A 874 6.55 13.41 24.98
CA GLU A 874 7.76 13.02 25.69
C GLU A 874 7.57 11.61 26.29
N ASP A 875 8.57 10.75 26.14
CA ASP A 875 8.53 9.41 26.73
C ASP A 875 9.04 9.34 28.17
N GLU A 876 9.07 8.17 28.74
CA GLU A 876 9.56 7.93 30.11
C GLU A 876 11.07 8.19 30.29
N GLN A 877 11.81 8.29 29.18
CA GLN A 877 13.25 8.56 29.15
C GLN A 877 13.57 10.02 28.82
N ASN A 878 12.55 10.87 28.77
CA ASN A 878 12.59 12.29 28.37
C ASN A 878 13.02 12.51 26.93
N ALA A 879 12.89 11.50 26.05
CA ALA A 879 13.03 11.72 24.62
C ALA A 879 11.76 12.38 24.08
N LYS A 880 11.93 13.42 23.28
CA LYS A 880 10.85 14.25 22.74
C LYS A 880 10.56 13.91 21.31
N SER A 881 9.26 13.91 20.96
CA SER A 881 8.85 13.84 19.57
C SER A 881 9.26 15.08 18.79
N GLU A 882 9.18 15.01 17.48
CA GLU A 882 9.09 16.22 16.67
C GLU A 882 7.81 16.99 17.01
N THR A 883 7.78 18.29 16.64
CA THR A 883 6.57 19.11 16.83
C THR A 883 5.43 18.58 15.96
N SER A 884 4.21 18.50 16.53
CA SER A 884 3.00 18.07 15.81
C SER A 884 2.73 18.88 14.54
N ASN A 885 1.75 18.45 13.73
CA ASN A 885 1.08 19.38 12.82
C ASN A 885 0.55 20.58 13.64
N ILE A 886 0.44 21.73 12.99
CA ILE A 886 -0.04 22.95 13.65
C ILE A 886 -1.54 23.06 13.45
N ALA A 887 -2.29 22.93 14.55
CA ALA A 887 -3.73 23.14 14.54
C ALA A 887 -4.07 24.63 14.61
N GLN A 888 -5.03 25.06 13.81
CA GLN A 888 -5.54 26.42 13.79
C GLN A 888 -6.94 26.47 14.37
N ALA A 889 -7.22 27.41 15.24
CA ALA A 889 -8.56 27.72 15.70
C ALA A 889 -8.82 29.22 15.69
N SER A 890 -10.04 29.61 15.31
CA SER A 890 -10.46 31.02 15.28
C SER A 890 -11.68 31.23 16.17
N LYS A 891 -11.67 32.31 16.98
CA LYS A 891 -12.87 32.72 17.72
C LYS A 891 -13.85 33.36 16.75
N ILE A 892 -15.01 32.76 16.61
CA ILE A 892 -16.05 33.15 15.67
C ILE A 892 -16.96 34.17 16.37
N LEU A 893 -17.36 35.25 15.65
CA LEU A 893 -18.43 36.15 16.02
C LEU A 893 -19.76 35.42 15.95
N HIS A 894 -20.29 35.01 17.07
CA HIS A 894 -21.74 34.77 17.13
C HIS A 894 -22.39 36.15 17.02
N GLY A 895 -23.02 36.42 15.87
CA GLY A 895 -23.87 37.60 15.76
C GLY A 895 -24.85 37.60 16.93
N PRO A 896 -25.28 38.78 17.43
CA PRO A 896 -26.25 38.82 18.49
C PRO A 896 -27.44 37.96 18.08
N LYS A 897 -27.74 36.96 18.91
CA LYS A 897 -28.95 36.15 18.75
C LYS A 897 -30.10 37.11 18.44
N PRO A 898 -30.78 37.04 17.31
CA PRO A 898 -31.92 37.94 17.08
C PRO A 898 -32.85 37.78 18.27
N PRO A 899 -33.36 38.88 18.85
CA PRO A 899 -34.20 38.82 20.03
C PRO A 899 -35.28 37.83 19.73
N GLY A 900 -35.37 36.77 20.53
CA GLY A 900 -36.10 35.60 20.25
C GLY A 900 -37.50 35.95 19.76
N VAL A 901 -37.73 35.79 18.48
CA VAL A 901 -39.04 35.36 18.02
C VAL A 901 -39.16 33.95 18.62
N SER A 902 -39.77 33.89 19.77
CA SER A 902 -40.33 32.64 20.26
C SER A 902 -41.27 32.15 19.15
N ASN A 903 -40.71 31.44 18.18
CA ASN A 903 -41.53 30.47 17.48
C ASN A 903 -42.07 29.59 18.62
N PRO A 904 -43.40 29.60 18.83
CA PRO A 904 -43.98 28.55 19.67
C PRO A 904 -43.61 27.26 18.94
N GLY A 905 -42.46 26.71 19.32
CA GLY A 905 -42.07 25.37 18.89
C GLY A 905 -43.27 24.51 19.21
N MET A 906 -43.96 24.07 18.19
CA MET A 906 -45.08 23.16 18.34
C MET A 906 -44.48 21.94 19.03
N ASN A 907 -44.71 21.87 20.34
CA ASN A 907 -44.19 20.85 21.21
C ASN A 907 -44.59 19.51 20.55
N LEU A 908 -43.61 18.72 20.09
CA LEU A 908 -43.91 17.45 19.40
C LEU A 908 -44.92 16.62 20.16
N THR A 909 -44.92 16.76 21.51
CA THR A 909 -45.87 16.14 22.43
C THR A 909 -47.28 16.71 22.22
N VAL A 910 -47.46 18.02 21.99
CA VAL A 910 -48.74 18.65 21.73
C VAL A 910 -49.26 18.25 20.31
N LEU A 911 -48.38 18.15 19.33
CA LEU A 911 -48.71 17.66 17.99
C LEU A 911 -49.16 16.19 18.01
N VAL A 912 -48.47 15.34 18.74
CA VAL A 912 -48.81 13.91 18.90
C VAL A 912 -50.14 13.77 19.67
N ILE A 913 -50.38 14.53 20.74
CA ILE A 913 -51.63 14.52 21.49
C ILE A 913 -52.79 15.00 20.61
N SER A 914 -52.57 16.08 19.85
CA SER A 914 -53.60 16.60 18.94
C SER A 914 -53.95 15.58 17.87
N LEU A 915 -52.98 14.89 17.28
CA LEU A 915 -53.20 13.83 16.29
C LEU A 915 -53.94 12.63 16.88
N CYS A 916 -53.59 12.20 18.11
CA CYS A 916 -54.26 11.13 18.81
C CYS A 916 -55.76 11.50 19.13
N VAL A 917 -56.03 12.74 19.54
CA VAL A 917 -57.39 13.23 19.77
C VAL A 917 -58.19 13.22 18.46
N VAL A 918 -57.65 13.70 17.39
CA VAL A 918 -58.31 13.66 16.06
C VAL A 918 -58.65 12.22 15.62
N ILE A 919 -57.70 11.30 15.78
CA ILE A 919 -57.91 9.88 15.48
C ILE A 919 -59.02 9.27 16.34
N MET A 920 -59.03 9.57 17.66
CA MET A 920 -60.11 9.10 18.57
C MET A 920 -61.49 9.64 18.16
N VAL A 921 -61.59 10.93 17.80
CA VAL A 921 -62.83 11.54 17.32
C VAL A 921 -63.31 10.87 16.01
N ILE A 922 -62.41 10.59 15.07
CA ILE A 922 -62.76 9.87 13.85
C ILE A 922 -63.23 8.45 14.16
N CYS A 923 -62.55 7.73 15.02
CA CYS A 923 -62.93 6.37 15.44
C CYS A 923 -64.29 6.38 16.13
N PHE A 924 -64.57 7.42 16.96
CA PHE A 924 -65.87 7.57 17.61
C PHE A 924 -66.97 7.85 16.60
N ILE A 925 -66.76 8.74 15.64
CA ILE A 925 -67.78 9.02 14.56
C ILE A 925 -68.01 7.75 13.72
N VAL A 926 -67.00 6.97 13.36
CA VAL A 926 -67.14 5.72 12.65
C VAL A 926 -67.93 4.68 13.49
N ALA A 927 -67.67 4.61 14.79
CA ALA A 927 -68.41 3.71 15.69
C ALA A 927 -69.89 4.08 15.80
N VAL A 928 -70.19 5.40 15.97
CA VAL A 928 -71.52 5.92 16.05
C VAL A 928 -72.29 5.71 14.71
N THR A 929 -71.63 5.95 13.56
CA THR A 929 -72.25 5.71 12.25
C THR A 929 -72.50 4.22 12.01
N ALA A 930 -71.53 3.37 12.35
CA ALA A 930 -71.68 1.92 12.25
C ALA A 930 -72.83 1.41 13.17
N TRP A 931 -72.94 1.99 14.42
CA TRP A 931 -73.98 1.67 15.31
C TRP A 931 -75.34 2.13 14.77
N ALA A 932 -75.51 3.35 14.22
CA ALA A 932 -76.66 3.90 13.64
C ALA A 932 -77.14 3.08 12.42
N VAL A 933 -76.23 2.70 11.51
CA VAL A 933 -76.49 1.79 10.39
C VAL A 933 -76.93 0.39 10.84
N ARG A 934 -76.30 -0.16 11.87
CA ARG A 934 -76.70 -1.45 12.47
C ARG A 934 -78.09 -1.37 13.12
N ARG A 935 -78.45 -0.23 13.69
CA ARG A 935 -79.72 0.01 14.32
C ARG A 935 -80.86 0.17 13.26
N ARG A 936 -80.52 0.84 12.11
CA ARG A 936 -81.44 1.01 10.99
C ARG A 936 -81.78 -0.34 10.28
N ASN A 937 -80.78 -1.24 10.20
CA ASN A 937 -80.96 -2.57 9.62
C ASN A 937 -81.67 -3.60 10.55
N ARG A 938 -82.07 -3.17 11.78
CA ARG A 938 -82.92 -4.00 12.68
C ARG A 938 -84.39 -3.61 12.67
N PHE A 939 -84.75 -2.63 11.82
CA PHE A 939 -86.15 -2.14 11.68
C PHE A 939 -86.63 -2.28 10.23
N VAL A 940 -86.02 -3.10 9.42
CA VAL A 940 -86.49 -3.55 8.13
C VAL A 940 -86.83 -5.03 8.22
#